data_15c20cbc63a0ff7dbfc17eab81ce7474
#
_entry.id   15c20cbc63a0ff7dbfc17eab81ce7474
#
_cell.length_a   1.000
_cell.length_b   1.000
_cell.length_c   1.000
_cell.angle_alpha   90.00
_cell.angle_beta   90.00
_cell.angle_gamma   90.00
#
_symmetry.space_group_name_H-M   'P 1'
#
loop_
_entity.id
_entity.type
_entity.pdbx_description
1 polymer ?
#
loop_
_entity_poly.entity_id
_entity_poly.type
_entity_poly.pdbx_seq_one_letter_code
_entity_poly.pdbx_strand_id
1 'polypeptide(L)'
;MGFINKSENKYNAIPEEMKRLPNWICWKAEQNEKAHSGINKIPINPLTGEKASSTAPETWTYFDTALSASENFRDISGLGFVFTNTPYFGVDLDDMPEDLEDYQHGGSDNRIAEFVHGLQSYAEYSQSGKGIHIICRGTLPPGRRHKKPYEMYETGRFFVMSGKSCSQYTDITECTESIKPLHAKYLGGGKEPAPRVIRTMNFASANDIVKAAANAKNGDKFKRLYSGSYSTSEYASQSEADMALCQMLAFWTGCDADKMDAIFRQSGLMREKWDKRHGAATYGALTIQKAIADCTTVYNPKRYDYSIRSSEKPNGISAGEPVFDDEQANFQPNYTMDDMGNAQRFVDLFGDQIRYCYTDKKWLWYDSRKWCRDNEGVCGRMADRAIEAMKAEAKFYIQADEENGGDMAKAFEKHMKKSRFYNSRISMLNMVQHHVPVLPFQLDRYKMVLNTPSGVLNLKSGELKEHKPEYYLTKITPVEFSENAECPKWLEFLNEIFDGDKDLIRYIQKAVGYTLTGSTTEQCAFFLYGTGKNGKSTFLDIIRDVFGDYAANIQPETIMVKSNTGGNANSDIARLKGARLVTSVEPNEGVRINEGLLKQLTGDDPVTARKLYGEEFEFKPEFKLWMATNHKPIIRGTDTGIWRRIHMIPFIVQIPEEKVDKNLKHKLKAEMTGIFKWCVDGCLMWQREGLKMPKAVLDSVREYRREMDVISAFIEDKCQIGGNVQSSVLYAAYSSWAEENNEYRMSATKFGLEMAKRFEKIKTSKGQIFYNGVSLINE
;
A
#
# COMPACT_ATOMS: atom_id res chain seq x y z
N MET A 1 -21.92 -39.46 -38.37
CA MET A 1 -21.39 -38.52 -37.40
C MET A 1 -20.01 -39.01 -37.04
N GLY A 2 -18.99 -38.47 -37.73
CA GLY A 2 -17.60 -38.87 -37.52
C GLY A 2 -16.99 -38.05 -36.38
N PHE A 3 -16.48 -38.74 -35.38
CA PHE A 3 -15.63 -38.16 -34.37
C PHE A 3 -14.32 -37.74 -35.05
N ILE A 4 -14.08 -36.43 -35.14
CA ILE A 4 -12.79 -35.86 -35.53
C ILE A 4 -11.81 -36.18 -34.39
N ASN A 5 -10.81 -36.99 -34.68
CA ASN A 5 -9.67 -37.22 -33.82
C ASN A 5 -9.02 -35.84 -33.52
N LYS A 6 -9.07 -35.39 -32.26
CA LYS A 6 -8.26 -34.28 -31.81
C LYS A 6 -6.79 -34.68 -32.00
N SER A 7 -6.11 -34.01 -32.91
CA SER A 7 -4.65 -34.09 -33.02
C SER A 7 -4.05 -33.90 -31.62
N GLU A 8 -3.14 -34.78 -31.19
CA GLU A 8 -2.45 -34.66 -29.91
C GLU A 8 -1.87 -33.25 -29.80
N ASN A 9 -2.34 -32.51 -28.80
CA ASN A 9 -1.91 -31.15 -28.58
C ASN A 9 -0.44 -31.19 -28.13
N LYS A 10 0.46 -30.56 -28.91
CA LYS A 10 1.92 -30.51 -28.62
C LYS A 10 2.30 -30.02 -27.23
N TYR A 11 1.36 -29.37 -26.50
CA TYR A 11 1.55 -28.84 -25.15
C TYR A 11 1.00 -29.73 -24.03
N ASN A 12 0.67 -31.01 -24.33
CA ASN A 12 0.12 -31.92 -23.32
C ASN A 12 1.06 -32.18 -22.14
N ALA A 13 2.37 -32.19 -22.38
CA ALA A 13 3.39 -32.41 -21.34
C ALA A 13 3.56 -31.25 -20.35
N ILE A 14 3.02 -30.07 -20.63
CA ILE A 14 3.09 -28.93 -19.70
C ILE A 14 2.23 -29.23 -18.47
N PRO A 15 2.77 -29.04 -17.24
CA PRO A 15 2.03 -29.28 -16.00
C PRO A 15 0.72 -28.55 -15.91
N GLU A 16 -0.33 -29.24 -15.45
CA GLU A 16 -1.68 -28.68 -15.33
C GLU A 16 -1.77 -27.48 -14.39
N GLU A 17 -0.93 -27.43 -13.36
CA GLU A 17 -0.87 -26.29 -12.45
C GLU A 17 -0.44 -24.98 -13.14
N MET A 18 0.44 -25.03 -14.16
CA MET A 18 0.77 -23.86 -14.96
C MET A 18 -0.38 -23.45 -15.89
N LYS A 19 -1.06 -24.43 -16.51
CA LYS A 19 -2.18 -24.16 -17.42
C LYS A 19 -3.34 -23.43 -16.74
N ARG A 20 -3.49 -23.59 -15.42
CA ARG A 20 -4.53 -22.92 -14.61
C ARG A 20 -4.23 -21.44 -14.32
N LEU A 21 -3.02 -20.96 -14.57
CA LEU A 21 -2.66 -19.57 -14.31
C LEU A 21 -2.96 -18.65 -15.51
N PRO A 22 -3.34 -17.37 -15.28
CA PRO A 22 -3.61 -16.40 -16.33
C PRO A 22 -2.33 -15.73 -16.87
N ASN A 23 -1.26 -16.51 -17.03
CA ASN A 23 0.08 -16.02 -17.35
C ASN A 23 0.56 -16.39 -18.76
N TRP A 24 -0.38 -16.73 -19.63
CA TRP A 24 -0.09 -17.22 -20.98
C TRP A 24 -0.21 -16.10 -22.02
N ILE A 25 0.76 -16.07 -22.93
CA ILE A 25 0.80 -15.18 -24.09
C ILE A 25 1.04 -16.01 -25.36
N CYS A 26 0.78 -15.40 -26.50
CA CYS A 26 1.30 -15.85 -27.77
C CYS A 26 2.65 -15.20 -28.05
N TRP A 27 3.44 -15.74 -28.98
CA TRP A 27 4.66 -15.08 -29.45
C TRP A 27 4.81 -15.23 -30.95
N LYS A 28 5.51 -14.27 -31.55
CA LYS A 28 5.83 -14.21 -32.97
C LYS A 28 7.33 -14.12 -33.15
N ALA A 29 7.86 -14.87 -34.13
CA ALA A 29 9.25 -14.79 -34.59
C ALA A 29 9.40 -13.63 -35.59
N GLU A 30 10.33 -12.73 -35.34
CA GLU A 30 10.74 -11.66 -36.28
C GLU A 30 12.20 -11.78 -36.58
N GLN A 31 12.56 -11.81 -37.87
CA GLN A 31 13.96 -11.93 -38.27
C GLN A 31 14.77 -10.71 -37.81
N ASN A 32 15.91 -10.96 -37.17
CA ASN A 32 16.84 -9.93 -36.72
C ASN A 32 18.28 -10.44 -36.83
N GLU A 33 19.00 -10.01 -37.86
CA GLU A 33 20.37 -10.37 -38.10
C GLU A 33 21.36 -10.00 -36.98
N LYS A 34 20.97 -9.07 -36.09
CA LYS A 34 21.75 -8.67 -34.91
C LYS A 34 21.46 -9.52 -33.68
N ALA A 35 20.39 -10.33 -33.67
CA ALA A 35 20.09 -11.24 -32.62
C ALA A 35 20.93 -12.51 -32.71
N HIS A 36 21.45 -13.01 -31.60
CA HIS A 36 22.32 -14.21 -31.58
C HIS A 36 21.64 -15.48 -32.16
N SER A 37 20.30 -15.55 -32.01
CA SER A 37 19.47 -16.63 -32.56
C SER A 37 18.93 -16.33 -33.97
N GLY A 38 19.28 -15.19 -34.58
CA GLY A 38 18.73 -14.73 -35.85
C GLY A 38 17.29 -14.24 -35.79
N ILE A 39 16.60 -14.40 -34.66
CA ILE A 39 15.18 -14.05 -34.45
C ILE A 39 14.96 -13.35 -33.13
N ASN A 40 14.07 -12.34 -33.16
CA ASN A 40 13.46 -11.77 -31.97
C ASN A 40 12.16 -12.51 -31.64
N LYS A 41 11.98 -12.87 -30.36
CA LYS A 41 10.75 -13.46 -29.85
C LYS A 41 9.87 -12.31 -29.33
N ILE A 42 8.85 -11.92 -30.11
CA ILE A 42 7.96 -10.81 -29.77
C ILE A 42 6.73 -11.36 -29.04
N PRO A 43 6.46 -10.97 -27.79
CA PRO A 43 5.27 -11.37 -27.08
C PRO A 43 4.01 -10.70 -27.67
N ILE A 44 2.94 -11.49 -27.85
CA ILE A 44 1.66 -11.08 -28.44
C ILE A 44 0.55 -11.36 -27.45
N ASN A 45 -0.34 -10.39 -27.27
CA ASN A 45 -1.56 -10.53 -26.47
C ASN A 45 -2.56 -11.47 -27.16
N PRO A 46 -2.93 -12.60 -26.56
CA PRO A 46 -3.83 -13.57 -27.18
C PRO A 46 -5.25 -13.05 -27.42
N LEU A 47 -5.66 -11.97 -26.72
CA LEU A 47 -7.02 -11.41 -26.83
C LEU A 47 -7.12 -10.37 -27.94
N THR A 48 -6.03 -9.63 -28.22
CA THR A 48 -6.07 -8.48 -29.15
C THR A 48 -5.21 -8.67 -30.39
N GLY A 49 -4.25 -9.58 -30.37
CA GLY A 49 -3.23 -9.72 -31.43
C GLY A 49 -2.13 -8.66 -31.42
N GLU A 50 -2.15 -7.72 -30.48
CA GLU A 50 -1.16 -6.67 -30.33
C GLU A 50 0.04 -7.14 -29.48
N LYS A 51 1.10 -6.30 -29.37
CA LYS A 51 2.25 -6.62 -28.51
C LYS A 51 1.83 -6.77 -27.06
N ALA A 52 2.24 -7.87 -26.43
CA ALA A 52 2.14 -8.09 -24.99
C ALA A 52 3.40 -7.58 -24.27
N SER A 53 3.31 -7.49 -22.94
CA SER A 53 4.43 -7.15 -22.06
C SER A 53 4.56 -8.19 -20.95
N SER A 54 5.78 -8.62 -20.64
CA SER A 54 6.05 -9.53 -19.51
C SER A 54 5.86 -8.88 -18.12
N THR A 55 5.44 -7.63 -18.07
CA THR A 55 5.16 -6.87 -16.84
C THR A 55 3.75 -6.27 -16.78
N ALA A 56 2.89 -6.55 -17.78
CA ALA A 56 1.55 -6.02 -17.92
C ALA A 56 0.52 -7.18 -17.92
N PRO A 57 -0.03 -7.58 -16.76
CA PRO A 57 -0.94 -8.71 -16.62
C PRO A 57 -2.19 -8.64 -17.50
N GLU A 58 -2.64 -7.45 -17.84
CA GLU A 58 -3.78 -7.23 -18.74
C GLU A 58 -3.52 -7.68 -20.18
N THR A 59 -2.27 -8.02 -20.52
CA THR A 59 -1.89 -8.55 -21.84
C THR A 59 -1.74 -10.06 -21.87
N TRP A 60 -2.01 -10.76 -20.77
CA TRP A 60 -1.93 -12.21 -20.62
C TRP A 60 -3.31 -12.83 -20.48
N THR A 61 -3.42 -14.15 -20.62
CA THR A 61 -4.68 -14.86 -20.45
C THR A 61 -4.45 -16.31 -19.96
N TYR A 62 -5.50 -17.08 -19.84
CA TYR A 62 -5.44 -18.52 -19.53
C TYR A 62 -4.95 -19.35 -20.71
N PHE A 63 -4.42 -20.53 -20.42
CA PHE A 63 -3.81 -21.43 -21.38
C PHE A 63 -4.72 -21.73 -22.58
N ASP A 64 -5.97 -22.15 -22.35
CA ASP A 64 -6.90 -22.54 -23.42
C ASP A 64 -7.22 -21.36 -24.37
N THR A 65 -7.31 -20.16 -23.83
CA THR A 65 -7.54 -18.95 -24.63
C THR A 65 -6.31 -18.62 -25.48
N ALA A 66 -5.11 -18.71 -24.89
CA ALA A 66 -3.87 -18.48 -25.63
C ALA A 66 -3.64 -19.56 -26.70
N LEU A 67 -3.99 -20.83 -26.40
CA LEU A 67 -3.90 -21.94 -27.35
C LEU A 67 -4.82 -21.69 -28.54
N SER A 68 -6.09 -21.39 -28.30
CA SER A 68 -7.06 -21.07 -29.37
C SER A 68 -6.62 -19.87 -30.19
N ALA A 69 -6.05 -18.83 -29.56
CA ALA A 69 -5.51 -17.67 -30.26
C ALA A 69 -4.32 -18.04 -31.15
N SER A 70 -3.45 -18.94 -30.68
CA SER A 70 -2.29 -19.39 -31.46
C SER A 70 -2.65 -20.17 -32.73
N GLU A 71 -3.84 -20.76 -32.77
CA GLU A 71 -4.39 -21.48 -33.92
C GLU A 71 -5.13 -20.54 -34.91
N ASN A 72 -5.70 -19.46 -34.41
CA ASN A 72 -6.54 -18.55 -35.16
C ASN A 72 -5.83 -17.30 -35.72
N PHE A 73 -4.81 -16.79 -35.05
CA PHE A 73 -4.04 -15.64 -35.54
C PHE A 73 -2.97 -16.08 -36.55
N ARG A 74 -2.92 -15.38 -37.67
CA ARG A 74 -1.81 -15.54 -38.65
C ARG A 74 -0.51 -15.04 -38.03
N ASP A 75 0.59 -15.73 -38.34
CA ASP A 75 1.97 -15.37 -37.92
C ASP A 75 2.31 -15.62 -36.44
N ILE A 76 1.48 -16.33 -35.66
CA ILE A 76 1.87 -16.76 -34.31
C ILE A 76 2.77 -18.00 -34.40
N SER A 77 3.90 -17.95 -33.68
CA SER A 77 4.91 -19.01 -33.64
C SER A 77 4.68 -20.03 -32.53
N GLY A 78 3.88 -19.69 -31.49
CA GLY A 78 3.54 -20.58 -30.39
C GLY A 78 3.14 -19.84 -29.12
N LEU A 79 3.19 -20.58 -27.99
CA LEU A 79 2.84 -20.08 -26.66
C LEU A 79 4.05 -19.67 -25.86
N GLY A 80 3.87 -18.72 -24.96
CA GLY A 80 4.83 -18.31 -23.97
C GLY A 80 4.20 -18.20 -22.57
N PHE A 81 4.98 -18.48 -21.54
CA PHE A 81 4.57 -18.36 -20.15
C PHE A 81 5.34 -17.24 -19.45
N VAL A 82 4.64 -16.35 -18.77
CA VAL A 82 5.19 -15.19 -18.05
C VAL A 82 5.34 -15.52 -16.57
N PHE A 83 6.56 -15.38 -16.02
CA PHE A 83 6.84 -15.73 -14.62
C PHE A 83 6.39 -14.67 -13.61
N THR A 84 6.16 -13.45 -14.04
CA THR A 84 5.74 -12.34 -13.16
C THR A 84 4.44 -12.67 -12.42
N ASN A 85 4.41 -12.49 -11.10
CA ASN A 85 3.27 -12.80 -10.23
C ASN A 85 2.90 -14.29 -10.15
N THR A 86 3.87 -15.19 -10.34
CA THR A 86 3.68 -16.63 -10.13
C THR A 86 4.60 -17.14 -9.04
N PRO A 87 4.32 -18.32 -8.45
CA PRO A 87 5.23 -18.97 -7.51
C PRO A 87 6.42 -19.66 -8.19
N TYR A 88 6.63 -19.44 -9.48
CA TYR A 88 7.61 -20.16 -10.28
C TYR A 88 8.77 -19.28 -10.72
N PHE A 89 9.90 -19.93 -10.94
CA PHE A 89 11.03 -19.38 -11.68
C PHE A 89 11.44 -20.33 -12.81
N GLY A 90 12.03 -19.77 -13.86
CA GLY A 90 12.54 -20.52 -14.99
C GLY A 90 14.06 -20.50 -15.04
N VAL A 91 14.67 -21.64 -15.38
CA VAL A 91 16.08 -21.79 -15.72
C VAL A 91 16.16 -22.08 -17.21
N ASP A 92 16.92 -21.26 -17.94
CA ASP A 92 17.18 -21.42 -19.36
C ASP A 92 18.67 -21.75 -19.55
N LEU A 93 18.95 -22.92 -20.12
CA LEU A 93 20.24 -23.41 -20.51
C LEU A 93 20.27 -23.43 -22.04
N ASP A 94 20.72 -22.34 -22.66
CA ASP A 94 20.67 -22.16 -24.10
C ASP A 94 22.06 -22.25 -24.75
N ASP A 95 22.11 -22.71 -26.03
CA ASP A 95 23.33 -22.86 -26.84
C ASP A 95 24.36 -23.81 -26.18
N MET A 96 23.91 -25.00 -25.80
CA MET A 96 24.71 -26.07 -25.21
C MET A 96 24.55 -27.39 -25.97
N PRO A 97 24.85 -27.44 -27.28
CA PRO A 97 24.52 -28.60 -28.11
C PRO A 97 25.28 -29.88 -27.71
N GLU A 98 26.54 -29.77 -27.28
CA GLU A 98 27.34 -30.93 -26.85
C GLU A 98 26.80 -31.57 -25.55
N ASP A 99 26.52 -30.74 -24.54
CA ASP A 99 25.91 -31.25 -23.29
C ASP A 99 24.49 -31.81 -23.52
N LEU A 100 23.74 -31.23 -24.48
CA LEU A 100 22.40 -31.68 -24.79
C LEU A 100 22.44 -33.03 -25.54
N GLU A 101 23.33 -33.22 -26.48
CA GLU A 101 23.51 -34.47 -27.22
C GLU A 101 23.96 -35.59 -26.28
N ASP A 102 24.93 -35.34 -25.40
CA ASP A 102 25.38 -36.30 -24.40
C ASP A 102 24.23 -36.65 -23.41
N TYR A 103 23.48 -35.68 -22.94
CA TYR A 103 22.30 -35.89 -22.06
C TYR A 103 21.24 -36.74 -22.76
N GLN A 104 20.94 -36.49 -24.04
CA GLN A 104 19.98 -37.28 -24.83
C GLN A 104 20.38 -38.76 -25.01
N HIS A 105 21.69 -39.04 -25.03
CA HIS A 105 22.23 -40.39 -25.09
C HIS A 105 22.43 -41.06 -23.71
N GLY A 106 21.91 -40.43 -22.62
CA GLY A 106 21.98 -40.98 -21.28
C GLY A 106 23.24 -40.61 -20.50
N GLY A 107 24.02 -39.64 -20.96
CA GLY A 107 25.14 -39.08 -20.23
C GLY A 107 24.68 -38.37 -18.98
N SER A 108 25.30 -38.68 -17.84
CA SER A 108 24.93 -38.11 -16.53
C SER A 108 25.98 -37.14 -15.97
N ASP A 109 27.15 -37.04 -16.61
CA ASP A 109 28.26 -36.20 -16.18
C ASP A 109 28.43 -34.99 -17.12
N ASN A 110 27.36 -34.26 -17.32
CA ASN A 110 27.34 -33.00 -18.09
C ASN A 110 26.50 -31.94 -17.38
N ARG A 111 26.63 -30.69 -17.83
CA ARG A 111 25.98 -29.54 -17.16
C ARG A 111 24.46 -29.57 -17.20
N ILE A 112 23.87 -30.07 -18.31
CA ILE A 112 22.42 -30.22 -18.43
C ILE A 112 21.91 -31.28 -17.45
N ALA A 113 22.56 -32.44 -17.37
CA ALA A 113 22.25 -33.49 -16.42
C ALA A 113 22.34 -32.99 -14.96
N GLU A 114 23.37 -32.22 -14.63
CA GLU A 114 23.57 -31.65 -13.31
C GLU A 114 22.37 -30.75 -12.89
N PHE A 115 21.88 -29.90 -13.81
CA PHE A 115 20.70 -29.09 -13.53
C PHE A 115 19.42 -29.91 -13.45
N VAL A 116 19.17 -30.80 -14.37
CA VAL A 116 17.94 -31.61 -14.40
C VAL A 116 17.85 -32.52 -13.17
N HIS A 117 18.94 -33.19 -12.82
CA HIS A 117 18.96 -34.09 -11.64
C HIS A 117 19.05 -33.33 -10.33
N GLY A 118 19.69 -32.15 -10.33
CA GLY A 118 19.79 -31.31 -9.14
C GLY A 118 18.48 -30.63 -8.77
N LEU A 119 17.63 -30.29 -9.75
CA LEU A 119 16.35 -29.62 -9.52
C LEU A 119 15.16 -30.58 -9.52
N GLN A 120 15.22 -31.72 -10.21
CA GLN A 120 14.17 -32.74 -10.29
C GLN A 120 12.77 -32.18 -10.57
N SER A 121 12.69 -31.22 -11.48
CA SER A 121 11.48 -30.47 -11.83
C SER A 121 11.18 -30.57 -13.31
N TYR A 122 9.98 -30.19 -13.73
CA TYR A 122 9.57 -30.20 -15.13
C TYR A 122 10.59 -29.49 -16.01
N ALA A 123 11.06 -30.23 -17.03
CA ALA A 123 12.02 -29.71 -18.00
C ALA A 123 11.58 -30.05 -19.43
N GLU A 124 11.79 -29.07 -20.35
CA GLU A 124 11.46 -29.22 -21.76
C GLU A 124 12.60 -28.74 -22.66
N TYR A 125 12.68 -29.26 -23.87
CA TYR A 125 13.59 -28.74 -24.87
C TYR A 125 13.27 -27.28 -25.20
N SER A 126 14.27 -26.44 -25.31
CA SER A 126 14.09 -25.06 -25.79
C SER A 126 13.59 -25.04 -27.24
N GLN A 127 12.95 -23.97 -27.67
CA GLN A 127 12.43 -23.83 -29.02
C GLN A 127 13.55 -23.87 -30.12
N SER A 128 14.76 -23.49 -29.75
CA SER A 128 15.95 -23.56 -30.65
C SER A 128 16.41 -24.99 -30.91
N GLY A 129 16.05 -25.94 -30.04
CA GLY A 129 16.55 -27.31 -30.04
C GLY A 129 18.01 -27.44 -29.59
N LYS A 130 18.63 -26.36 -29.07
CA LYS A 130 20.05 -26.34 -28.65
C LYS A 130 20.21 -26.24 -27.12
N GLY A 131 19.15 -26.35 -26.37
CA GLY A 131 19.15 -26.22 -24.93
C GLY A 131 17.84 -26.68 -24.31
N ILE A 132 17.66 -26.39 -23.02
CA ILE A 132 16.48 -26.80 -22.24
C ILE A 132 15.97 -25.63 -21.36
N HIS A 133 14.66 -25.67 -21.05
CA HIS A 133 14.05 -24.89 -20.00
C HIS A 133 13.69 -25.80 -18.83
N ILE A 134 13.96 -25.37 -17.60
CA ILE A 134 13.49 -26.04 -16.38
C ILE A 134 12.61 -25.09 -15.62
N ILE A 135 11.42 -25.52 -15.24
CA ILE A 135 10.46 -24.71 -14.47
C ILE A 135 10.43 -25.24 -13.05
N CYS A 136 10.66 -24.37 -12.09
CA CYS A 136 10.71 -24.69 -10.67
C CYS A 136 9.75 -23.82 -9.86
N ARG A 137 9.28 -24.32 -8.72
CA ARG A 137 8.61 -23.52 -7.70
C ARG A 137 9.64 -22.96 -6.75
N GLY A 138 9.40 -21.75 -6.21
CA GLY A 138 10.26 -21.11 -5.21
C GLY A 138 10.82 -19.76 -5.65
N THR A 139 11.93 -19.37 -5.03
CA THR A 139 12.60 -18.10 -5.27
C THR A 139 14.08 -18.28 -5.61
N LEU A 140 14.55 -17.45 -6.49
CA LEU A 140 15.96 -17.45 -6.88
C LEU A 140 16.83 -16.75 -5.83
N PRO A 141 18.04 -17.25 -5.54
CA PRO A 141 18.96 -16.56 -4.64
C PRO A 141 19.36 -15.18 -5.19
N PRO A 142 19.71 -14.22 -4.34
CA PRO A 142 20.18 -12.92 -4.79
C PRO A 142 21.46 -13.02 -5.63
N GLY A 143 21.57 -12.17 -6.66
CA GLY A 143 22.77 -12.14 -7.48
C GLY A 143 22.49 -12.02 -8.98
N ARG A 144 23.47 -12.43 -9.78
CA ARG A 144 23.39 -12.34 -11.24
C ARG A 144 22.32 -13.29 -11.79
N ARG A 145 21.51 -12.83 -12.75
CA ARG A 145 20.44 -13.61 -13.40
C ARG A 145 20.85 -14.18 -14.76
N HIS A 146 21.92 -13.69 -15.34
CA HIS A 146 22.36 -14.06 -16.68
C HIS A 146 23.90 -14.10 -16.76
N LYS A 147 24.43 -15.20 -17.24
CA LYS A 147 25.83 -15.41 -17.67
C LYS A 147 25.84 -16.55 -18.68
N LYS A 148 25.93 -16.24 -19.96
CA LYS A 148 25.88 -17.28 -21.02
C LYS A 148 26.66 -18.54 -20.65
N PRO A 149 26.12 -19.71 -20.85
CA PRO A 149 24.80 -20.05 -21.42
C PRO A 149 23.65 -20.15 -20.40
N TYR A 150 23.81 -19.65 -19.19
CA TYR A 150 22.86 -19.81 -18.05
C TYR A 150 22.04 -18.55 -17.84
N GLU A 151 20.71 -18.70 -17.84
CA GLU A 151 19.76 -17.64 -17.49
C GLU A 151 18.75 -18.16 -16.47
N MET A 152 18.38 -17.31 -15.48
CA MET A 152 17.41 -17.67 -14.43
C MET A 152 16.51 -16.47 -14.14
N TYR A 153 15.18 -16.63 -14.26
CA TYR A 153 14.24 -15.54 -14.12
C TYR A 153 12.99 -15.95 -13.32
N GLU A 154 12.56 -15.09 -12.41
CA GLU A 154 11.32 -15.24 -11.62
C GLU A 154 10.33 -14.10 -11.90
N THR A 155 10.74 -13.07 -12.67
CA THR A 155 9.90 -11.91 -13.03
C THR A 155 10.45 -11.17 -14.24
N GLY A 156 9.58 -10.40 -14.92
CA GLY A 156 9.97 -9.51 -16.02
C GLY A 156 10.39 -10.22 -17.32
N ARG A 157 10.21 -11.53 -17.41
CA ARG A 157 10.53 -12.35 -18.58
C ARG A 157 9.43 -13.36 -18.87
N PHE A 158 9.38 -13.85 -20.09
CA PHE A 158 8.59 -15.01 -20.48
C PHE A 158 9.48 -16.06 -21.14
N PHE A 159 9.16 -17.33 -20.98
CA PHE A 159 9.76 -18.40 -21.74
C PHE A 159 8.81 -18.85 -22.85
N VAL A 160 9.38 -19.12 -24.00
CA VAL A 160 8.67 -19.77 -25.09
C VAL A 160 8.54 -21.25 -24.77
N MET A 161 7.31 -21.71 -24.59
CA MET A 161 7.04 -23.09 -24.21
C MET A 161 7.00 -23.99 -25.44
N SER A 162 7.82 -25.03 -25.46
CA SER A 162 7.83 -26.01 -26.53
C SER A 162 6.85 -27.16 -26.33
N GLY A 163 6.55 -27.47 -25.06
CA GLY A 163 5.73 -28.61 -24.64
C GLY A 163 6.42 -29.98 -24.87
N LYS A 164 7.68 -30.01 -25.25
CA LYS A 164 8.45 -31.23 -25.49
C LYS A 164 9.30 -31.55 -24.25
N SER A 165 8.77 -32.36 -23.33
CA SER A 165 9.52 -32.79 -22.14
C SER A 165 10.84 -33.45 -22.54
N CYS A 166 11.90 -33.12 -21.80
CA CYS A 166 13.24 -33.65 -22.00
C CYS A 166 13.73 -34.46 -20.78
N SER A 167 12.90 -34.67 -19.78
CA SER A 167 13.25 -35.41 -18.57
C SER A 167 12.12 -36.34 -18.10
N GLN A 168 12.44 -37.22 -17.15
CA GLN A 168 11.46 -38.07 -16.47
C GLN A 168 10.60 -37.28 -15.44
N TYR A 169 10.97 -36.04 -15.10
CA TYR A 169 10.28 -35.21 -14.13
C TYR A 169 9.16 -34.43 -14.80
N THR A 170 7.93 -34.80 -14.51
CA THR A 170 6.71 -34.23 -15.11
C THR A 170 6.06 -33.14 -14.27
N ASP A 171 6.38 -33.11 -12.96
CA ASP A 171 5.82 -32.17 -11.99
C ASP A 171 6.78 -31.03 -11.71
N ILE A 172 6.23 -29.89 -11.23
CA ILE A 172 7.04 -28.76 -10.78
C ILE A 172 7.34 -28.91 -9.30
N THR A 173 8.61 -28.97 -8.93
CA THR A 173 9.05 -29.18 -7.55
C THR A 173 9.53 -27.88 -6.90
N GLU A 174 9.55 -27.84 -5.55
CA GLU A 174 10.10 -26.74 -4.79
C GLU A 174 11.64 -26.78 -4.83
N CYS A 175 12.24 -25.73 -5.39
CA CYS A 175 13.67 -25.70 -5.69
C CYS A 175 14.43 -24.52 -5.05
N THR A 176 13.83 -23.80 -4.09
CA THR A 176 14.49 -22.64 -3.43
C THR A 176 15.86 -22.99 -2.84
N GLU A 177 16.01 -24.17 -2.26
CA GLU A 177 17.29 -24.60 -1.69
C GLU A 177 18.18 -25.28 -2.73
N SER A 178 17.63 -26.14 -3.59
CA SER A 178 18.41 -26.91 -4.59
C SER A 178 18.99 -26.02 -5.69
N ILE A 179 18.40 -24.86 -6.00
CA ILE A 179 18.95 -23.92 -6.98
C ILE A 179 20.19 -23.16 -6.49
N LYS A 180 20.36 -23.00 -5.16
CA LYS A 180 21.45 -22.18 -4.58
C LYS A 180 22.85 -22.65 -4.98
N PRO A 181 23.22 -23.93 -4.87
CA PRO A 181 24.55 -24.40 -5.27
C PRO A 181 24.78 -24.25 -6.77
N LEU A 182 23.79 -24.52 -7.62
CA LEU A 182 23.88 -24.35 -9.08
C LEU A 182 24.04 -22.88 -9.46
N HIS A 183 23.25 -22.00 -8.86
CA HIS A 183 23.36 -20.56 -9.06
C HIS A 183 24.75 -20.05 -8.64
N ALA A 184 25.26 -20.46 -7.47
CA ALA A 184 26.59 -20.06 -7.00
C ALA A 184 27.71 -20.54 -7.92
N LYS A 185 27.61 -21.77 -8.41
CA LYS A 185 28.61 -22.41 -9.29
C LYS A 185 28.66 -21.73 -10.68
N TYR A 186 27.51 -21.49 -11.30
CA TYR A 186 27.43 -21.11 -12.71
C TYR A 186 27.24 -19.61 -12.96
N LEU A 187 26.47 -18.93 -12.10
CA LEU A 187 26.26 -17.49 -12.21
C LEU A 187 27.21 -16.64 -11.34
N GLY A 188 27.96 -17.32 -10.48
CA GLY A 188 28.81 -16.70 -9.47
C GLY A 188 27.97 -16.27 -8.28
N GLY A 189 28.24 -16.86 -7.08
CA GLY A 189 27.60 -16.40 -5.85
C GLY A 189 27.88 -14.92 -5.69
N GLY A 190 26.86 -14.09 -5.84
CA GLY A 190 26.93 -12.74 -5.31
C GLY A 190 27.26 -12.89 -3.83
N LYS A 191 28.27 -12.19 -3.32
CA LYS A 191 28.40 -12.02 -1.86
C LYS A 191 27.00 -11.63 -1.40
N GLU A 192 26.46 -12.37 -0.45
CA GLU A 192 25.21 -11.95 0.19
C GLU A 192 25.34 -10.45 0.46
N PRO A 193 24.42 -9.61 -0.02
CA PRO A 193 24.47 -8.21 0.35
C PRO A 193 24.37 -8.20 1.87
N ALA A 194 25.43 -7.74 2.53
CA ALA A 194 25.39 -7.52 3.96
C ALA A 194 24.07 -6.81 4.28
N PRO A 195 23.32 -7.23 5.31
CA PRO A 195 21.99 -6.73 5.57
C PRO A 195 22.01 -5.22 5.50
N ARG A 196 21.21 -4.65 4.58
CA ARG A 196 21.17 -3.20 4.34
C ARG A 196 20.69 -2.54 5.62
N VAL A 197 21.63 -1.99 6.38
CA VAL A 197 21.30 -1.10 7.48
C VAL A 197 20.88 0.22 6.84
N ILE A 198 19.58 0.37 6.58
CA ILE A 198 18.97 1.65 6.25
C ILE A 198 18.99 2.44 7.56
N ARG A 199 20.02 3.24 7.76
CA ARG A 199 20.06 4.24 8.82
C ARG A 199 19.43 5.48 8.27
N THR A 200 18.24 5.81 8.76
CA THR A 200 17.64 7.13 8.59
C THR A 200 18.58 8.17 9.18
N MET A 201 19.15 8.98 8.32
CA MET A 201 19.97 10.09 8.71
C MET A 201 19.10 11.31 8.97
N ASN A 202 19.22 11.90 10.14
CA ASN A 202 18.63 13.19 10.47
C ASN A 202 19.53 14.32 9.93
N PHE A 203 19.50 14.55 8.61
CA PHE A 203 19.75 15.89 8.11
C PHE A 203 18.45 16.66 8.22
N ALA A 204 18.49 17.84 8.81
CA ALA A 204 17.31 18.67 9.01
C ALA A 204 16.69 19.16 7.67
N SER A 205 17.49 19.21 6.57
CA SER A 205 16.99 19.64 5.28
C SER A 205 17.79 19.05 4.09
N ALA A 206 17.21 19.07 2.88
CA ALA A 206 17.89 18.74 1.62
C ALA A 206 19.15 19.61 1.38
N ASN A 207 19.10 20.88 1.79
CA ASN A 207 20.23 21.81 1.68
C ASN A 207 21.43 21.40 2.54
N ASP A 208 21.21 20.78 3.70
CA ASP A 208 22.30 20.31 4.56
C ASP A 208 23.02 19.12 3.93
N ILE A 209 22.27 18.25 3.25
CA ILE A 209 22.83 17.13 2.47
C ILE A 209 23.70 17.65 1.33
N VAL A 210 23.20 18.61 0.55
CA VAL A 210 23.94 19.23 -0.55
C VAL A 210 25.22 19.89 -0.07
N LYS A 211 25.18 20.67 1.05
CA LYS A 211 26.36 21.27 1.66
C LYS A 211 27.38 20.24 2.13
N ALA A 212 26.91 19.16 2.78
CA ALA A 212 27.80 18.09 3.25
C ALA A 212 28.47 17.35 2.08
N ALA A 213 27.72 17.04 1.04
CA ALA A 213 28.23 16.40 -0.17
C ALA A 213 29.23 17.29 -0.92
N ALA A 214 28.96 18.59 -1.01
CA ALA A 214 29.82 19.56 -1.68
C ALA A 214 31.14 19.79 -0.94
N ASN A 215 31.21 19.58 0.38
CA ASN A 215 32.39 19.74 1.20
C ASN A 215 33.17 18.43 1.46
N ALA A 216 32.73 17.33 0.90
CA ALA A 216 33.38 16.03 1.04
C ALA A 216 34.66 15.91 0.19
N LYS A 217 35.46 14.86 0.42
CA LYS A 217 36.68 14.57 -0.36
C LYS A 217 36.46 14.51 -1.88
N ASN A 218 35.26 14.08 -2.30
CA ASN A 218 34.83 14.05 -3.72
C ASN A 218 33.83 15.19 -4.04
N GLY A 219 33.79 16.24 -3.25
CA GLY A 219 32.84 17.34 -3.34
C GLY A 219 32.90 18.11 -4.65
N ASP A 220 34.07 18.23 -5.27
CA ASP A 220 34.21 18.92 -6.57
C ASP A 220 33.51 18.14 -7.69
N LYS A 221 33.56 16.80 -7.67
CA LYS A 221 32.79 15.97 -8.58
C LYS A 221 31.29 16.14 -8.34
N PHE A 222 30.85 16.17 -7.08
CA PHE A 222 29.46 16.41 -6.73
C PHE A 222 28.99 17.79 -7.19
N LYS A 223 29.76 18.87 -6.97
CA LYS A 223 29.44 20.24 -7.40
C LYS A 223 29.24 20.32 -8.91
N ARG A 224 30.16 19.73 -9.71
CA ARG A 224 30.04 19.71 -11.18
C ARG A 224 28.78 19.00 -11.65
N LEU A 225 28.50 17.82 -11.13
CA LEU A 225 27.26 17.07 -11.47
C LEU A 225 26.00 17.83 -11.01
N TYR A 226 26.01 18.34 -9.79
CA TYR A 226 24.86 19.07 -9.22
C TYR A 226 24.56 20.37 -9.96
N SER A 227 25.59 21.11 -10.41
CA SER A 227 25.42 22.31 -11.24
C SER A 227 25.11 22.03 -12.72
N GLY A 228 25.18 20.75 -13.15
CA GLY A 228 25.01 20.37 -14.56
C GLY A 228 26.24 20.64 -15.44
N SER A 229 27.39 21.02 -14.84
CA SER A 229 28.64 21.39 -15.55
C SER A 229 29.59 20.18 -15.74
N TYR A 230 29.06 19.02 -16.11
CA TYR A 230 29.87 17.83 -16.39
C TYR A 230 30.54 17.87 -17.79
N SER A 231 31.68 17.19 -17.94
CA SER A 231 32.41 17.09 -19.20
C SER A 231 31.98 15.85 -19.98
N THR A 232 31.88 15.96 -21.31
CA THR A 232 31.63 14.82 -22.21
C THR A 232 32.79 13.79 -22.22
N SER A 233 33.97 14.16 -21.74
CA SER A 233 35.08 13.22 -21.51
C SER A 233 34.91 12.42 -20.20
N GLU A 234 34.16 12.90 -19.22
CA GLU A 234 33.88 12.18 -17.96
C GLU A 234 32.62 11.28 -18.08
N TYR A 235 31.62 11.69 -18.87
CA TYR A 235 30.36 10.97 -19.07
C TYR A 235 29.97 11.00 -20.54
N ALA A 236 29.87 9.84 -21.18
CA ALA A 236 29.56 9.73 -22.61
C ALA A 236 28.11 10.21 -22.94
N SER A 237 27.24 10.29 -21.95
CA SER A 237 25.87 10.79 -22.12
C SER A 237 25.35 11.48 -20.83
N GLN A 238 24.36 12.38 -21.00
CA GLN A 238 23.69 13.00 -19.87
C GLN A 238 22.98 11.95 -18.97
N SER A 239 22.56 10.82 -19.52
CA SER A 239 21.97 9.73 -18.74
C SER A 239 22.97 9.03 -17.81
N GLU A 240 24.26 9.03 -18.18
CA GLU A 240 25.33 8.56 -17.29
C GLU A 240 25.65 9.56 -16.20
N ALA A 241 25.60 10.86 -16.49
CA ALA A 241 25.73 11.92 -15.50
C ALA A 241 24.56 11.91 -14.50
N ASP A 242 23.32 11.69 -14.98
CA ASP A 242 22.13 11.51 -14.13
C ASP A 242 22.33 10.35 -13.14
N MET A 243 22.81 9.20 -13.65
CA MET A 243 23.08 8.02 -12.82
C MET A 243 24.19 8.28 -11.81
N ALA A 244 25.26 8.95 -12.22
CA ALA A 244 26.40 9.27 -11.34
C ALA A 244 25.98 10.21 -10.19
N LEU A 245 25.14 11.22 -10.48
CA LEU A 245 24.60 12.08 -9.43
C LEU A 245 23.68 11.27 -8.49
N CYS A 246 22.81 10.43 -9.01
CA CYS A 246 21.93 9.59 -8.20
C CYS A 246 22.70 8.61 -7.31
N GLN A 247 23.81 8.03 -7.77
CA GLN A 247 24.69 7.18 -6.95
C GLN A 247 25.32 7.96 -5.79
N MET A 248 25.77 9.20 -6.03
CA MET A 248 26.26 10.06 -4.97
C MET A 248 25.15 10.44 -3.99
N LEU A 249 23.94 10.76 -4.48
CA LEU A 249 22.80 11.06 -3.66
C LEU A 249 22.36 9.84 -2.83
N ALA A 250 22.37 8.62 -3.39
CA ALA A 250 22.06 7.41 -2.63
C ALA A 250 22.97 7.25 -1.41
N PHE A 251 24.28 7.50 -1.57
CA PHE A 251 25.22 7.51 -0.47
C PHE A 251 24.90 8.57 0.58
N TRP A 252 24.64 9.82 0.17
CA TRP A 252 24.45 10.96 1.09
C TRP A 252 23.07 11.01 1.75
N THR A 253 22.04 10.47 1.10
CA THR A 253 20.67 10.44 1.64
C THR A 253 20.37 9.17 2.43
N GLY A 254 21.31 8.23 2.51
CA GLY A 254 21.05 6.92 3.11
C GLY A 254 20.07 6.08 2.30
N CYS A 255 20.08 6.22 0.97
CA CYS A 255 19.16 5.55 0.05
C CYS A 255 17.68 5.99 0.19
N ASP A 256 17.44 7.21 0.66
CA ASP A 256 16.10 7.81 0.76
C ASP A 256 15.70 8.37 -0.62
N ALA A 257 14.82 7.65 -1.32
CA ALA A 257 14.44 7.96 -2.69
C ALA A 257 13.73 9.33 -2.84
N ASP A 258 12.93 9.73 -1.86
CA ASP A 258 12.20 11.00 -1.89
C ASP A 258 13.17 12.19 -1.76
N LYS A 259 14.14 12.07 -0.87
CA LYS A 259 15.20 13.08 -0.74
C LYS A 259 16.09 13.12 -1.96
N MET A 260 16.42 11.96 -2.56
CA MET A 260 17.18 11.88 -3.81
C MET A 260 16.46 12.60 -4.94
N ASP A 261 15.17 12.36 -5.15
CA ASP A 261 14.36 13.03 -6.17
C ASP A 261 14.26 14.53 -5.92
N ALA A 262 13.96 14.94 -4.68
CA ALA A 262 13.87 16.34 -4.30
C ALA A 262 15.18 17.11 -4.54
N ILE A 263 16.34 16.50 -4.26
CA ILE A 263 17.66 17.11 -4.47
C ILE A 263 18.01 17.08 -5.96
N PHE A 264 17.71 16.01 -6.70
CA PHE A 264 17.98 15.92 -8.12
C PHE A 264 17.20 16.98 -8.92
N ARG A 265 15.95 17.22 -8.56
CA ARG A 265 15.08 18.26 -9.18
C ARG A 265 15.64 19.68 -9.03
N GLN A 266 16.46 19.91 -8.02
CA GLN A 266 17.15 21.21 -7.79
C GLN A 266 18.50 21.29 -8.52
N SER A 267 18.95 20.21 -9.15
CA SER A 267 20.24 20.18 -9.86
C SER A 267 20.13 20.71 -11.29
N GLY A 268 21.25 21.14 -11.85
CA GLY A 268 21.36 21.55 -13.26
C GLY A 268 21.21 20.40 -14.27
N LEU A 269 21.07 19.14 -13.81
CA LEU A 269 20.78 17.98 -14.65
C LEU A 269 19.27 17.77 -14.85
N MET A 270 18.42 18.47 -14.09
CA MET A 270 16.96 18.34 -14.22
C MET A 270 16.49 18.75 -15.62
N ARG A 271 15.63 17.93 -16.22
CA ARG A 271 15.02 18.15 -17.54
C ARG A 271 13.72 17.35 -17.67
N GLU A 272 12.88 17.66 -18.69
CA GLU A 272 11.61 16.99 -18.95
C GLU A 272 11.68 15.46 -19.03
N LYS A 273 12.82 14.91 -19.49
CA LYS A 273 13.03 13.46 -19.55
C LYS A 273 12.93 12.81 -18.16
N TRP A 274 13.20 13.53 -17.08
CA TRP A 274 13.14 13.02 -15.70
C TRP A 274 11.75 12.49 -15.35
N ASP A 275 10.72 13.20 -15.80
CA ASP A 275 9.32 12.87 -15.56
C ASP A 275 8.70 12.04 -16.70
N LYS A 276 9.45 11.81 -17.80
CA LYS A 276 8.97 11.00 -18.91
C LYS A 276 8.82 9.54 -18.51
N ARG A 277 7.66 8.96 -18.78
CA ARG A 277 7.37 7.55 -18.48
C ARG A 277 8.11 6.60 -19.38
N HIS A 278 8.66 5.55 -18.75
CA HIS A 278 9.23 4.36 -19.36
C HIS A 278 8.54 3.13 -18.70
N GLY A 279 7.44 2.67 -19.28
CA GLY A 279 6.61 1.62 -18.68
C GLY A 279 5.86 2.10 -17.43
N ALA A 280 5.96 1.35 -16.34
CA ALA A 280 5.25 1.61 -15.08
C ALA A 280 5.79 2.79 -14.26
N ALA A 281 7.01 3.28 -14.54
CA ALA A 281 7.67 4.33 -13.76
C ALA A 281 8.24 5.44 -14.63
N THR A 282 8.61 6.58 -14.02
CA THR A 282 9.32 7.65 -14.72
C THR A 282 10.82 7.29 -14.90
N TYR A 283 11.48 7.91 -15.86
CA TYR A 283 12.93 7.77 -16.04
C TYR A 283 13.69 8.10 -14.76
N GLY A 284 13.29 9.16 -14.04
CA GLY A 284 13.89 9.54 -12.76
C GLY A 284 13.72 8.47 -11.70
N ALA A 285 12.51 7.93 -11.54
CA ALA A 285 12.24 6.87 -10.57
C ALA A 285 13.06 5.61 -10.84
N LEU A 286 13.20 5.20 -12.11
CA LEU A 286 14.03 4.05 -12.51
C LEU A 286 15.52 4.29 -12.26
N THR A 287 15.99 5.51 -12.50
CA THR A 287 17.40 5.91 -12.27
C THR A 287 17.73 5.90 -10.78
N ILE A 288 16.85 6.46 -9.94
CA ILE A 288 16.97 6.43 -8.47
C ILE A 288 16.96 4.99 -7.96
N GLN A 289 16.02 4.16 -8.41
CA GLN A 289 15.91 2.76 -8.02
C GLN A 289 17.20 1.99 -8.32
N LYS A 290 17.78 2.19 -9.50
CA LYS A 290 19.03 1.55 -9.88
C LYS A 290 20.19 2.06 -9.03
N ALA A 291 20.29 3.36 -8.78
CA ALA A 291 21.32 3.94 -7.92
C ALA A 291 21.26 3.43 -6.48
N ILE A 292 20.05 3.25 -5.93
CA ILE A 292 19.84 2.64 -4.62
C ILE A 292 20.24 1.16 -4.63
N ALA A 293 19.91 0.43 -5.70
CA ALA A 293 20.30 -0.97 -5.85
C ALA A 293 21.81 -1.17 -5.87
N ASP A 294 22.54 -0.26 -6.51
CA ASP A 294 24.00 -0.30 -6.64
C ASP A 294 24.75 0.27 -5.42
N CYS A 295 24.06 0.95 -4.49
CA CYS A 295 24.66 1.59 -3.33
C CYS A 295 25.01 0.56 -2.24
N THR A 296 26.29 0.33 -2.01
CA THR A 296 26.80 -0.64 -1.02
C THR A 296 27.14 -0.01 0.33
N THR A 297 27.33 1.31 0.40
CA THR A 297 27.70 2.05 1.61
C THR A 297 26.96 3.37 1.64
N VAL A 298 26.62 3.85 2.85
CA VAL A 298 25.98 5.16 3.05
C VAL A 298 26.84 6.02 3.96
N TYR A 299 26.72 7.34 3.85
CA TYR A 299 27.43 8.30 4.71
C TYR A 299 27.07 8.06 6.16
N ASN A 300 28.10 7.98 7.01
CA ASN A 300 27.98 7.88 8.47
C ASN A 300 28.77 9.03 9.08
N PRO A 301 28.14 10.05 9.67
CA PRO A 301 28.87 11.12 10.34
C PRO A 301 29.69 10.52 11.46
N LYS A 302 31.00 10.76 11.46
CA LYS A 302 31.89 10.40 12.55
C LYS A 302 31.31 10.97 13.85
N ARG A 303 31.22 10.12 14.88
CA ARG A 303 30.82 10.48 16.23
C ARG A 303 31.43 11.81 16.64
N TYR A 304 30.58 12.81 16.85
CA TYR A 304 30.94 13.90 17.75
C TYR A 304 30.77 13.39 19.17
N ASP A 305 31.84 13.47 19.91
CA ASP A 305 31.93 13.16 21.34
C ASP A 305 30.99 14.10 22.08
N TYR A 306 29.87 13.59 22.58
CA TYR A 306 28.99 14.32 23.47
C TYR A 306 29.54 14.20 24.89
N SER A 307 30.51 15.06 25.24
CA SER A 307 30.74 15.42 26.61
C SER A 307 29.59 16.33 27.05
N ILE A 308 28.85 15.84 28.01
CA ILE A 308 27.68 16.42 28.64
C ILE A 308 28.02 17.83 29.17
N ARG A 309 27.35 18.87 28.65
CA ARG A 309 27.06 20.08 29.38
C ARG A 309 25.57 20.13 29.68
N SER A 310 25.30 19.96 30.97
CA SER A 310 23.97 20.15 31.56
C SER A 310 23.57 21.62 31.45
N SER A 311 22.43 21.92 30.82
CA SER A 311 21.57 23.02 31.23
C SER A 311 20.20 22.89 30.56
N GLU A 312 19.17 22.86 31.43
CA GLU A 312 17.79 23.23 31.25
C GLU A 312 16.85 22.28 30.48
N LYS A 313 15.99 21.62 31.28
CA LYS A 313 14.80 20.88 30.86
C LYS A 313 13.71 21.84 30.40
N PRO A 314 13.00 21.57 29.30
CA PRO A 314 11.60 21.95 29.18
C PRO A 314 10.73 20.82 29.73
N ASN A 315 9.78 21.18 30.58
CA ASN A 315 8.72 20.31 31.08
C ASN A 315 7.89 19.70 29.94
N GLY A 316 7.83 18.37 29.87
CA GLY A 316 6.96 17.64 28.96
C GLY A 316 7.04 16.15 29.24
N ILE A 317 6.05 15.65 29.98
CA ILE A 317 5.57 14.28 30.16
C ILE A 317 6.64 13.18 29.96
N SER A 318 7.26 12.75 31.05
CA SER A 318 8.09 11.55 31.09
C SER A 318 7.19 10.32 30.97
N ALA A 319 7.33 9.57 29.88
CA ALA A 319 6.94 8.17 29.88
C ALA A 319 7.73 7.48 30.98
N GLY A 320 7.03 6.88 31.94
CA GLY A 320 7.64 6.24 33.11
C GLY A 320 8.67 5.21 32.67
N GLU A 321 9.90 5.39 33.14
CA GLU A 321 10.93 4.35 33.06
C GLU A 321 10.47 3.17 33.89
N PRO A 322 10.59 1.91 33.40
CA PRO A 322 10.30 0.76 34.23
C PRO A 322 11.22 0.75 35.45
N VAL A 323 10.61 0.74 36.63
CA VAL A 323 11.31 0.62 37.91
C VAL A 323 11.71 -0.84 38.07
N PHE A 324 13.00 -1.11 38.20
CA PHE A 324 13.52 -2.43 38.59
C PHE A 324 13.54 -2.53 40.10
N ASP A 325 12.82 -3.53 40.62
CA ASP A 325 12.90 -3.93 42.02
C ASP A 325 14.18 -4.75 42.22
N ASP A 326 15.07 -4.28 43.07
CA ASP A 326 16.40 -4.88 43.31
C ASP A 326 16.35 -6.16 44.18
N GLU A 327 15.17 -6.67 44.53
CA GLU A 327 15.02 -7.86 45.36
C GLU A 327 14.51 -9.10 44.59
N GLN A 328 15.39 -9.78 43.84
CA GLN A 328 15.17 -11.19 43.52
C GLN A 328 16.39 -12.05 43.94
N ALA A 329 16.34 -12.53 45.18
CA ALA A 329 17.17 -13.59 45.67
C ALA A 329 16.82 -14.92 44.96
N ASN A 330 17.82 -15.59 44.35
CA ASN A 330 17.86 -16.88 43.65
C ASN A 330 17.79 -16.82 42.11
N PHE A 331 18.53 -15.91 41.49
CA PHE A 331 18.77 -15.98 40.07
C PHE A 331 19.86 -16.99 39.74
N GLN A 332 19.52 -18.14 39.12
CA GLN A 332 20.48 -19.05 38.50
C GLN A 332 20.57 -18.74 36.99
N PRO A 333 21.70 -18.21 36.51
CA PRO A 333 21.85 -17.92 35.09
C PRO A 333 21.90 -19.23 34.28
N ASN A 334 20.91 -19.43 33.43
CA ASN A 334 20.82 -20.60 32.55
C ASN A 334 21.07 -20.24 31.07
N TYR A 335 21.94 -19.23 30.85
CA TYR A 335 22.23 -18.74 29.52
C TYR A 335 23.62 -19.10 29.04
N THR A 336 23.75 -19.43 27.75
CA THR A 336 25.05 -19.65 27.13
C THR A 336 25.83 -18.33 26.98
N MET A 337 27.18 -18.43 26.93
CA MET A 337 28.08 -17.27 26.75
C MET A 337 28.31 -16.99 25.26
N ASP A 338 27.22 -16.80 24.49
CA ASP A 338 27.23 -16.53 23.07
C ASP A 338 26.05 -15.62 22.67
N ASP A 339 25.88 -15.36 21.37
CA ASP A 339 24.82 -14.49 20.85
C ASP A 339 23.40 -15.09 21.07
N MET A 340 23.26 -16.43 21.16
CA MET A 340 22.00 -17.08 21.50
C MET A 340 21.61 -16.83 22.96
N GLY A 341 22.56 -17.02 23.88
CA GLY A 341 22.32 -16.70 25.28
C GLY A 341 22.02 -15.21 25.51
N ASN A 342 22.65 -14.34 24.75
CA ASN A 342 22.32 -12.90 24.79
C ASN A 342 20.91 -12.61 24.26
N ALA A 343 20.46 -13.31 23.21
CA ALA A 343 19.10 -13.18 22.69
C ALA A 343 18.07 -13.67 23.72
N GLN A 344 18.34 -14.78 24.39
CA GLN A 344 17.43 -15.31 25.44
C GLN A 344 17.34 -14.35 26.64
N ARG A 345 18.48 -13.80 27.14
CA ARG A 345 18.49 -12.75 28.16
C ARG A 345 17.62 -11.56 27.79
N PHE A 346 17.73 -11.11 26.54
CA PHE A 346 16.95 -10.01 26.04
C PHE A 346 15.45 -10.33 25.99
N VAL A 347 15.09 -11.53 25.54
CA VAL A 347 13.68 -11.99 25.46
C VAL A 347 13.07 -12.09 26.86
N ASP A 348 13.81 -12.65 27.82
CA ASP A 348 13.33 -12.81 29.18
C ASP A 348 13.11 -11.46 29.88
N LEU A 349 13.95 -10.44 29.56
CA LEU A 349 13.82 -9.10 30.12
C LEU A 349 12.75 -8.24 29.41
N PHE A 350 12.61 -8.37 28.10
CA PHE A 350 11.84 -7.40 27.28
C PHE A 350 10.88 -8.05 26.29
N GLY A 351 10.77 -9.39 26.26
CA GLY A 351 9.98 -10.09 25.25
C GLY A 351 8.50 -9.71 25.25
N ASP A 352 7.94 -9.34 26.39
CA ASP A 352 6.55 -8.86 26.49
C ASP A 352 6.35 -7.43 25.98
N GLN A 353 7.44 -6.64 25.93
CA GLN A 353 7.42 -5.24 25.57
C GLN A 353 7.82 -4.96 24.13
N ILE A 354 8.23 -5.99 23.37
CA ILE A 354 8.67 -5.82 21.97
C ILE A 354 8.01 -6.85 21.07
N ARG A 355 7.89 -6.49 19.79
CA ARG A 355 7.49 -7.39 18.70
C ARG A 355 8.26 -7.04 17.44
N TYR A 356 8.44 -8.02 16.57
CA TYR A 356 9.02 -7.81 15.25
C TYR A 356 8.05 -8.22 14.15
N CYS A 357 7.72 -7.28 13.27
CA CYS A 357 6.89 -7.54 12.10
C CYS A 357 7.75 -7.82 10.88
N TYR A 358 7.82 -9.09 10.45
CA TYR A 358 8.61 -9.50 9.29
C TYR A 358 8.11 -8.89 7.98
N THR A 359 6.80 -8.74 7.81
CA THR A 359 6.18 -8.13 6.62
C THR A 359 6.60 -6.66 6.47
N ASP A 360 6.52 -5.88 7.54
CA ASP A 360 6.91 -4.46 7.56
C ASP A 360 8.42 -4.28 7.77
N LYS A 361 9.16 -5.36 8.16
CA LYS A 361 10.58 -5.33 8.58
C LYS A 361 10.84 -4.28 9.65
N LYS A 362 9.94 -4.20 10.65
CA LYS A 362 9.96 -3.18 11.70
C LYS A 362 9.84 -3.79 13.08
N TRP A 363 10.59 -3.23 14.01
CA TRP A 363 10.40 -3.42 15.43
C TRP A 363 9.20 -2.60 15.90
N LEU A 364 8.44 -3.18 16.85
CA LEU A 364 7.43 -2.50 17.65
C LEU A 364 7.82 -2.64 19.11
N TRP A 365 7.54 -1.61 19.89
CA TRP A 365 7.70 -1.62 21.34
C TRP A 365 6.43 -1.11 22.01
N TYR A 366 6.14 -1.62 23.19
CA TYR A 366 4.96 -1.28 23.96
C TYR A 366 5.29 -0.17 24.95
N ASP A 367 4.61 0.99 24.82
CA ASP A 367 4.83 2.20 25.66
C ASP A 367 4.00 2.22 26.94
N SER A 368 3.49 1.08 27.40
CA SER A 368 2.49 0.86 28.46
C SER A 368 1.05 1.17 28.06
N ARG A 369 0.77 1.76 26.91
CA ARG A 369 -0.55 2.11 26.40
C ARG A 369 -0.84 1.57 25.02
N LYS A 370 0.15 1.62 24.12
CA LYS A 370 0.03 1.14 22.74
C LYS A 370 1.35 0.56 22.20
N TRP A 371 1.26 -0.16 21.11
CA TRP A 371 2.42 -0.60 20.34
C TRP A 371 2.88 0.50 19.39
N CYS A 372 4.11 0.95 19.57
CA CYS A 372 4.76 1.98 18.79
C CYS A 372 5.77 1.36 17.82
N ARG A 373 5.86 1.88 16.59
CA ARG A 373 6.97 1.51 15.70
C ARG A 373 8.26 2.10 16.24
N ASP A 374 9.31 1.29 16.27
CA ASP A 374 10.62 1.76 16.73
C ASP A 374 11.30 2.60 15.65
N ASN A 375 11.00 3.89 15.66
CA ASN A 375 11.64 4.89 14.82
C ASN A 375 12.78 5.62 15.56
N GLU A 376 12.94 5.40 16.86
CA GLU A 376 13.83 6.13 17.75
C GLU A 376 14.96 5.26 18.33
N GLY A 377 15.04 3.97 17.95
CA GLY A 377 16.04 3.04 18.42
C GLY A 377 15.82 2.55 19.86
N VAL A 378 14.55 2.42 20.29
CA VAL A 378 14.18 1.93 21.62
C VAL A 378 14.70 0.51 21.85
N CYS A 379 14.50 -0.39 20.87
CA CYS A 379 14.99 -1.77 20.96
C CYS A 379 16.53 -1.83 21.07
N GLY A 380 17.23 -0.88 20.43
CA GLY A 380 18.68 -0.74 20.61
C GLY A 380 19.08 -0.34 22.03
N ARG A 381 18.36 0.59 22.64
CA ARG A 381 18.56 0.96 24.05
C ARG A 381 18.23 -0.16 25.02
N MET A 382 17.18 -0.95 24.71
CA MET A 382 16.86 -2.16 25.49
C MET A 382 17.97 -3.20 25.38
N ALA A 383 18.62 -3.35 24.21
CA ALA A 383 19.77 -4.21 24.05
C ALA A 383 20.96 -3.76 24.91
N ASP A 384 21.20 -2.48 25.01
CA ASP A 384 22.23 -1.93 25.92
C ASP A 384 21.90 -2.25 27.39
N ARG A 385 20.63 -2.14 27.78
CA ARG A 385 20.17 -2.50 29.15
C ARG A 385 20.29 -3.99 29.43
N ALA A 386 19.98 -4.86 28.46
CA ALA A 386 20.17 -6.32 28.62
C ALA A 386 21.63 -6.68 28.89
N ILE A 387 22.57 -6.02 28.20
CA ILE A 387 24.01 -6.22 28.44
C ILE A 387 24.43 -5.65 29.80
N GLU A 388 23.89 -4.53 30.22
CA GLU A 388 24.16 -3.99 31.57
C GLU A 388 23.62 -4.90 32.67
N ALA A 389 22.46 -5.56 32.47
CA ALA A 389 21.90 -6.52 33.42
C ALA A 389 22.80 -7.77 33.61
N MET A 390 23.66 -8.10 32.64
CA MET A 390 24.66 -9.17 32.79
C MET A 390 25.62 -8.94 33.98
N LYS A 391 25.73 -7.71 34.49
CA LYS A 391 26.54 -7.43 35.70
C LYS A 391 26.01 -8.15 36.94
N ALA A 392 24.70 -8.43 37.01
CA ALA A 392 24.11 -9.19 38.08
C ALA A 392 24.51 -10.68 37.98
N GLU A 393 24.55 -11.23 36.76
CA GLU A 393 25.03 -12.61 36.52
C GLU A 393 26.52 -12.76 36.87
N ALA A 394 27.35 -11.73 36.65
CA ALA A 394 28.75 -11.77 36.95
C ALA A 394 29.02 -12.05 38.45
N LYS A 395 28.18 -11.53 39.35
CA LYS A 395 28.27 -11.82 40.80
C LYS A 395 28.03 -13.29 41.11
N PHE A 396 27.11 -13.93 40.42
CA PHE A 396 26.84 -15.36 40.58
C PHE A 396 28.04 -16.22 40.16
N TYR A 397 28.68 -15.92 39.03
CA TYR A 397 29.84 -16.68 38.57
C TYR A 397 31.07 -16.47 39.48
N ILE A 398 31.24 -15.29 40.07
CA ILE A 398 32.29 -15.03 41.06
C ILE A 398 32.05 -15.91 42.29
N GLN A 399 30.88 -15.91 42.84
CA GLN A 399 30.56 -16.76 44.02
C GLN A 399 30.69 -18.23 43.70
N ALA A 400 30.23 -18.69 42.52
CA ALA A 400 30.36 -20.11 42.11
C ALA A 400 31.82 -20.54 41.95
N ASP A 401 32.71 -19.68 41.44
CA ASP A 401 34.14 -19.96 41.34
C ASP A 401 34.82 -19.96 42.72
N GLU A 402 34.38 -19.10 43.66
CA GLU A 402 34.86 -19.12 45.06
C GLU A 402 34.47 -20.43 45.81
N GLU A 403 33.25 -20.93 45.57
CA GLU A 403 32.72 -22.16 46.21
C GLU A 403 33.27 -23.46 45.61
N ASN A 404 33.42 -23.51 44.28
CA ASN A 404 33.72 -24.77 43.57
C ASN A 404 35.10 -24.79 42.90
N GLY A 405 35.79 -23.68 42.86
CA GLY A 405 36.99 -23.47 42.06
C GLY A 405 36.69 -23.44 40.57
N GLY A 406 37.25 -22.52 39.83
CA GLY A 406 37.01 -22.40 38.37
C GLY A 406 37.42 -21.05 37.81
N ASP A 407 37.25 -20.89 36.51
CA ASP A 407 37.54 -19.69 35.73
C ASP A 407 36.28 -19.13 35.02
N MET A 408 35.07 -19.48 35.47
CA MET A 408 33.79 -19.11 34.85
C MET A 408 33.54 -17.60 34.92
N ALA A 409 33.86 -16.97 36.03
CA ALA A 409 33.75 -15.49 36.18
C ALA A 409 34.60 -14.75 35.16
N LYS A 410 35.84 -15.23 34.93
CA LYS A 410 36.74 -14.59 33.93
C LYS A 410 36.26 -14.82 32.50
N ALA A 411 35.73 -16.02 32.18
CA ALA A 411 35.12 -16.33 30.89
C ALA A 411 33.89 -15.45 30.65
N PHE A 412 33.05 -15.28 31.67
CA PHE A 412 31.86 -14.43 31.61
C PHE A 412 32.20 -12.94 31.45
N GLU A 413 33.22 -12.44 32.15
CA GLU A 413 33.70 -11.05 31.99
C GLU A 413 34.15 -10.79 30.54
N LYS A 414 34.89 -11.73 29.94
CA LYS A 414 35.32 -11.68 28.55
C LYS A 414 34.11 -11.68 27.60
N HIS A 415 33.11 -12.51 27.87
CA HIS A 415 31.86 -12.56 27.11
C HIS A 415 31.11 -11.24 27.22
N MET A 416 30.93 -10.68 28.40
CA MET A 416 30.26 -9.41 28.65
C MET A 416 30.97 -8.26 27.92
N LYS A 417 32.31 -8.22 27.93
CA LYS A 417 33.08 -7.22 27.14
C LYS A 417 32.84 -7.38 25.64
N LYS A 418 32.80 -8.63 25.11
CA LYS A 418 32.48 -8.91 23.70
C LYS A 418 31.07 -8.50 23.34
N SER A 419 30.09 -8.74 24.20
CA SER A 419 28.67 -8.42 23.99
C SER A 419 28.43 -6.91 23.83
N ARG A 420 29.29 -6.05 24.34
CA ARG A 420 29.22 -4.60 24.17
C ARG A 420 29.59 -4.10 22.77
N PHE A 421 30.24 -4.94 21.94
CA PHE A 421 30.55 -4.55 20.57
C PHE A 421 29.29 -4.43 19.72
N TYR A 422 29.32 -3.50 18.77
CA TYR A 422 28.19 -3.22 17.88
C TYR A 422 27.63 -4.47 17.18
N ASN A 423 28.51 -5.29 16.61
CA ASN A 423 28.11 -6.49 15.88
C ASN A 423 27.39 -7.51 16.78
N SER A 424 27.86 -7.71 18.01
CA SER A 424 27.22 -8.63 18.97
C SER A 424 25.81 -8.15 19.36
N ARG A 425 25.62 -6.84 19.53
CA ARG A 425 24.29 -6.27 19.78
C ARG A 425 23.33 -6.42 18.60
N ILE A 426 23.81 -6.22 17.38
CA ILE A 426 23.01 -6.46 16.17
C ILE A 426 22.68 -7.95 16.00
N SER A 427 23.65 -8.84 16.23
CA SER A 427 23.45 -10.28 16.20
C SER A 427 22.38 -10.73 17.19
N MET A 428 22.47 -10.25 18.44
CA MET A 428 21.48 -10.49 19.48
C MET A 428 20.07 -10.05 19.01
N LEU A 429 19.91 -8.79 18.55
CA LEU A 429 18.62 -8.29 18.08
C LEU A 429 18.08 -9.08 16.89
N ASN A 430 18.93 -9.51 15.95
CA ASN A 430 18.50 -10.34 14.83
C ASN A 430 17.99 -11.71 15.30
N MET A 431 18.65 -12.30 16.29
CA MET A 431 18.21 -13.57 16.89
C MET A 431 16.91 -13.43 17.67
N VAL A 432 16.67 -12.29 18.32
CA VAL A 432 15.42 -12.02 19.06
C VAL A 432 14.20 -11.95 18.12
N GLN A 433 14.36 -11.57 16.84
CA GLN A 433 13.22 -11.37 15.92
C GLN A 433 12.28 -12.57 15.84
N HIS A 434 12.82 -13.79 15.80
CA HIS A 434 11.99 -14.99 15.65
C HIS A 434 11.31 -15.43 16.95
N HIS A 435 11.75 -14.91 18.10
CA HIS A 435 11.10 -15.17 19.38
C HIS A 435 9.89 -14.28 19.64
N VAL A 436 9.84 -13.10 19.00
CA VAL A 436 8.79 -12.10 19.24
C VAL A 436 8.07 -11.65 17.94
N PRO A 437 7.63 -12.59 17.09
CA PRO A 437 6.99 -12.23 15.83
C PRO A 437 5.60 -11.64 16.05
N VAL A 438 5.18 -10.72 15.16
CA VAL A 438 3.81 -10.24 15.04
C VAL A 438 3.44 -10.09 13.58
N LEU A 439 2.20 -10.47 13.23
CA LEU A 439 1.67 -10.32 11.88
C LEU A 439 0.79 -9.07 11.78
N PRO A 440 0.77 -8.38 10.62
CA PRO A 440 0.00 -7.14 10.45
C PRO A 440 -1.50 -7.25 10.75
N PHE A 441 -2.11 -8.43 10.58
CA PHE A 441 -3.53 -8.63 10.87
C PHE A 441 -3.85 -8.80 12.36
N GLN A 442 -2.85 -9.02 13.20
CA GLN A 442 -3.01 -9.10 14.66
C GLN A 442 -3.10 -7.71 15.28
N LEU A 443 -2.54 -6.70 14.60
CA LEU A 443 -2.55 -5.30 15.05
C LEU A 443 -3.92 -4.66 14.80
N ASP A 444 -4.43 -3.91 15.79
CA ASP A 444 -5.69 -3.14 15.74
C ASP A 444 -6.93 -3.95 15.30
N ARG A 445 -6.95 -5.26 15.53
CA ARG A 445 -7.99 -6.18 15.02
C ARG A 445 -9.40 -5.97 15.62
N TYR A 446 -9.51 -5.25 16.72
CA TYR A 446 -10.77 -5.14 17.47
C TYR A 446 -11.58 -3.91 17.02
N LYS A 447 -12.61 -4.13 16.19
CA LYS A 447 -13.46 -3.07 15.63
C LYS A 447 -14.29 -2.28 16.65
N MET A 448 -14.62 -2.90 17.80
CA MET A 448 -15.45 -2.34 18.87
C MET A 448 -14.65 -1.99 20.13
N VAL A 449 -13.37 -1.71 19.98
CA VAL A 449 -12.46 -1.31 21.05
C VAL A 449 -11.76 -0.03 20.65
N LEU A 450 -11.67 0.93 21.55
CA LEU A 450 -10.95 2.19 21.36
C LEU A 450 -9.91 2.37 22.47
N ASN A 451 -8.69 2.71 22.10
CA ASN A 451 -7.63 2.97 23.06
C ASN A 451 -7.65 4.45 23.48
N THR A 452 -7.59 4.72 24.77
CA THR A 452 -7.61 6.05 25.37
C THR A 452 -6.51 6.21 26.40
N PRO A 453 -6.11 7.41 26.83
CA PRO A 453 -5.12 7.57 27.89
C PRO A 453 -5.57 6.97 29.23
N SER A 454 -6.88 6.90 29.48
CA SER A 454 -7.46 6.34 30.72
C SER A 454 -7.55 4.80 30.70
N GLY A 455 -7.37 4.16 29.55
CA GLY A 455 -7.52 2.71 29.40
C GLY A 455 -8.10 2.32 28.04
N VAL A 456 -8.45 1.06 27.90
CA VAL A 456 -9.03 0.47 26.69
C VAL A 456 -10.54 0.44 26.82
N LEU A 457 -11.24 1.26 26.03
CA LEU A 457 -12.68 1.42 26.07
C LEU A 457 -13.38 0.37 25.20
N ASN A 458 -14.27 -0.41 25.80
CA ASN A 458 -15.17 -1.30 25.09
C ASN A 458 -16.38 -0.53 24.57
N LEU A 459 -16.44 -0.28 23.27
CA LEU A 459 -17.52 0.48 22.62
C LEU A 459 -18.88 -0.25 22.63
N LYS A 460 -18.93 -1.55 22.96
CA LYS A 460 -20.19 -2.28 23.09
C LYS A 460 -20.89 -1.99 24.41
N SER A 461 -20.12 -1.86 25.49
CA SER A 461 -20.67 -1.67 26.85
C SER A 461 -20.43 -0.28 27.42
N GLY A 462 -19.45 0.47 26.90
CA GLY A 462 -18.98 1.73 27.49
C GLY A 462 -17.95 1.53 28.61
N GLU A 463 -17.59 0.29 28.96
CA GLU A 463 -16.67 -0.04 30.04
C GLU A 463 -15.21 0.26 29.67
N LEU A 464 -14.48 0.82 30.62
CA LEU A 464 -13.04 1.05 30.53
C LEU A 464 -12.28 -0.14 31.14
N LYS A 465 -11.26 -0.64 30.44
CA LYS A 465 -10.37 -1.72 30.88
C LYS A 465 -8.93 -1.23 30.93
N GLU A 466 -8.10 -1.90 31.71
CA GLU A 466 -6.67 -1.62 31.74
C GLU A 466 -6.00 -1.84 30.41
N HIS A 467 -4.92 -1.11 30.16
CA HIS A 467 -4.06 -1.35 29.02
C HIS A 467 -3.34 -2.69 29.17
N LYS A 468 -3.32 -3.47 28.08
CA LYS A 468 -2.57 -4.74 28.00
C LYS A 468 -1.91 -4.91 26.66
N PRO A 469 -0.65 -5.36 26.59
CA PRO A 469 0.06 -5.57 25.33
C PRO A 469 -0.64 -6.57 24.39
N GLU A 470 -1.40 -7.53 24.94
CA GLU A 470 -2.10 -8.57 24.18
C GLU A 470 -3.24 -8.03 23.32
N TYR A 471 -3.68 -6.80 23.56
CA TYR A 471 -4.66 -6.14 22.68
C TYR A 471 -4.05 -5.73 21.34
N TYR A 472 -2.74 -5.62 21.23
CA TYR A 472 -2.01 -5.24 20.02
C TYR A 472 -2.52 -3.93 19.40
N LEU A 473 -2.93 -2.95 20.23
CA LEU A 473 -3.41 -1.65 19.77
C LEU A 473 -2.21 -0.75 19.41
N THR A 474 -2.22 -0.19 18.21
CA THR A 474 -1.15 0.73 17.73
C THR A 474 -1.60 2.19 17.71
N LYS A 475 -2.87 2.44 17.96
CA LYS A 475 -3.50 3.76 17.92
C LYS A 475 -4.07 4.13 19.29
N ILE A 476 -4.18 5.43 19.53
CA ILE A 476 -4.76 5.97 20.76
C ILE A 476 -5.45 7.31 20.45
N THR A 477 -6.63 7.57 21.05
CA THR A 477 -7.16 8.93 21.12
C THR A 477 -6.36 9.74 22.13
N PRO A 478 -6.10 11.04 21.90
CA PRO A 478 -5.39 11.88 22.87
C PRO A 478 -6.27 12.28 24.06
N VAL A 479 -7.56 11.94 24.07
CA VAL A 479 -8.56 12.41 25.03
C VAL A 479 -8.85 11.35 26.08
N GLU A 480 -8.80 11.72 27.35
CA GLU A 480 -9.20 10.87 28.46
C GLU A 480 -10.72 10.61 28.43
N PHE A 481 -11.12 9.41 28.84
CA PHE A 481 -12.51 9.05 29.00
C PHE A 481 -12.93 9.17 30.47
N SER A 482 -14.10 9.81 30.69
CA SER A 482 -14.73 9.89 32.00
C SER A 482 -16.26 9.84 31.83
N GLU A 483 -16.89 8.95 32.59
CA GLU A 483 -18.36 8.73 32.52
C GLU A 483 -19.16 9.94 33.01
N ASN A 484 -18.59 10.80 33.86
CA ASN A 484 -19.26 11.94 34.46
C ASN A 484 -18.90 13.27 33.77
N ALA A 485 -18.17 13.25 32.68
CA ALA A 485 -17.76 14.46 32.01
C ALA A 485 -18.92 15.09 31.22
N GLU A 486 -19.03 16.42 31.31
CA GLU A 486 -20.03 17.23 30.62
C GLU A 486 -19.40 18.11 29.54
N CYS A 487 -20.22 18.53 28.55
CA CYS A 487 -19.78 19.41 27.45
C CYS A 487 -20.88 20.45 27.12
N PRO A 488 -21.25 21.33 28.04
CA PRO A 488 -22.32 22.28 27.83
C PRO A 488 -22.08 23.22 26.66
N LYS A 489 -20.84 23.69 26.46
CA LYS A 489 -20.48 24.57 25.33
C LYS A 489 -20.55 23.88 23.98
N TRP A 490 -20.22 22.60 23.97
CA TRP A 490 -20.38 21.77 22.77
C TRP A 490 -21.86 21.61 22.41
N LEU A 491 -22.72 21.34 23.39
CA LEU A 491 -24.18 21.21 23.18
C LEU A 491 -24.80 22.52 22.71
N GLU A 492 -24.38 23.65 23.30
CA GLU A 492 -24.78 24.99 22.87
C GLU A 492 -24.39 25.25 21.42
N PHE A 493 -23.13 24.95 21.05
CA PHE A 493 -22.63 25.07 19.69
C PHE A 493 -23.43 24.22 18.69
N LEU A 494 -23.72 22.96 19.02
CA LEU A 494 -24.56 22.12 18.16
C LEU A 494 -25.98 22.67 18.02
N ASN A 495 -26.55 23.15 19.09
CA ASN A 495 -27.89 23.77 19.05
C ASN A 495 -27.92 25.00 18.16
N GLU A 496 -26.84 25.80 18.18
CA GLU A 496 -26.73 27.00 17.32
C GLU A 496 -26.59 26.61 15.84
N ILE A 497 -25.68 25.74 15.47
CA ILE A 497 -25.40 25.41 14.06
C ILE A 497 -26.48 24.57 13.39
N PHE A 498 -27.34 23.91 14.16
CA PHE A 498 -28.46 23.09 13.66
C PHE A 498 -29.83 23.69 14.00
N ASP A 499 -29.90 24.97 14.37
CA ASP A 499 -31.13 25.70 14.64
C ASP A 499 -32.07 24.98 15.65
N GLY A 500 -31.51 24.33 16.66
CA GLY A 500 -32.27 23.59 17.66
C GLY A 500 -32.94 22.30 17.19
N ASP A 501 -32.66 21.81 15.97
CA ASP A 501 -33.19 20.52 15.45
C ASP A 501 -32.65 19.35 16.28
N LYS A 502 -33.43 18.92 17.25
CA LYS A 502 -33.04 17.84 18.17
C LYS A 502 -32.87 16.48 17.48
N ASP A 503 -33.65 16.21 16.45
CA ASP A 503 -33.57 14.95 15.68
C ASP A 503 -32.29 14.90 14.87
N LEU A 504 -31.91 16.01 14.25
CA LEU A 504 -30.66 16.15 13.51
C LEU A 504 -29.46 16.06 14.46
N ILE A 505 -29.45 16.76 15.60
CA ILE A 505 -28.38 16.70 16.60
C ILE A 505 -28.22 15.27 17.14
N ARG A 506 -29.34 14.60 17.48
CA ARG A 506 -29.30 13.19 17.91
C ARG A 506 -28.77 12.25 16.84
N TYR A 507 -29.15 12.48 15.59
CA TYR A 507 -28.62 11.71 14.46
C TYR A 507 -27.12 11.89 14.31
N ILE A 508 -26.62 13.12 14.37
CA ILE A 508 -25.19 13.44 14.28
C ILE A 508 -24.42 12.79 15.43
N GLN A 509 -24.97 12.80 16.64
CA GLN A 509 -24.38 12.12 17.79
C GLN A 509 -24.20 10.62 17.51
N LYS A 510 -25.22 9.95 16.96
CA LYS A 510 -25.15 8.54 16.56
C LYS A 510 -24.16 8.32 15.41
N ALA A 511 -24.11 9.22 14.43
CA ALA A 511 -23.19 9.14 13.29
C ALA A 511 -21.72 9.25 13.71
N VAL A 512 -21.42 10.19 14.62
CA VAL A 512 -20.06 10.32 15.20
C VAL A 512 -19.75 9.12 16.09
N GLY A 513 -20.70 8.66 16.89
CA GLY A 513 -20.55 7.46 17.71
C GLY A 513 -20.31 6.19 16.90
N TYR A 514 -21.05 6.00 15.82
CA TYR A 514 -20.78 4.94 14.84
C TYR A 514 -19.37 5.06 14.24
N THR A 515 -18.92 6.29 13.99
CA THR A 515 -17.59 6.55 13.46
C THR A 515 -16.46 6.13 14.40
N LEU A 516 -16.67 6.12 15.74
CA LEU A 516 -15.69 5.59 16.70
C LEU A 516 -15.36 4.11 16.47
N THR A 517 -16.27 3.36 15.88
CA THR A 517 -16.11 1.92 15.64
C THR A 517 -15.30 1.64 14.36
N GLY A 518 -14.78 0.43 14.22
CA GLY A 518 -14.26 -0.09 12.94
C GLY A 518 -15.32 -0.77 12.07
N SER A 519 -16.63 -0.66 12.42
CA SER A 519 -17.71 -1.27 11.65
C SER A 519 -18.08 -0.42 10.43
N THR A 520 -18.38 -1.06 9.31
CA THR A 520 -18.86 -0.46 8.05
C THR A 520 -20.27 -0.92 7.68
N THR A 521 -21.02 -1.46 8.63
CA THR A 521 -22.34 -2.07 8.40
C THR A 521 -23.40 -1.14 7.82
N GLU A 522 -23.34 0.16 8.13
CA GLU A 522 -24.27 1.18 7.59
C GLU A 522 -23.91 1.56 6.14
N GLN A 523 -22.71 1.24 5.66
CA GLN A 523 -22.26 1.49 4.29
C GLN A 523 -22.47 2.94 3.82
N CYS A 524 -22.17 3.93 4.65
CA CYS A 524 -22.48 5.32 4.38
C CYS A 524 -21.24 6.25 4.42
N ALA A 525 -21.38 7.41 3.79
CA ALA A 525 -20.50 8.56 3.86
C ALA A 525 -21.31 9.81 4.24
N PHE A 526 -20.73 10.68 5.04
CA PHE A 526 -21.35 11.88 5.56
C PHE A 526 -20.86 13.12 4.81
N PHE A 527 -21.78 13.86 4.22
CA PHE A 527 -21.51 15.09 3.47
C PHE A 527 -22.07 16.28 4.25
N LEU A 528 -21.19 17.11 4.79
CA LEU A 528 -21.57 18.33 5.50
C LEU A 528 -21.71 19.46 4.47
N TYR A 529 -22.94 19.83 4.15
CA TYR A 529 -23.21 20.80 3.09
C TYR A 529 -23.69 22.15 3.66
N GLY A 530 -23.17 23.25 3.11
CA GLY A 530 -23.64 24.61 3.43
C GLY A 530 -22.68 25.69 2.91
N THR A 531 -23.17 26.89 2.75
CA THR A 531 -22.56 28.00 1.97
C THR A 531 -21.44 28.79 2.68
N GLY A 532 -20.88 28.29 3.79
CA GLY A 532 -19.80 28.93 4.54
C GLY A 532 -20.27 29.65 5.82
N LYS A 533 -19.34 29.99 6.72
CA LYS A 533 -19.59 30.62 8.06
C LYS A 533 -20.68 29.92 8.91
N ASN A 534 -20.76 28.60 8.85
CA ASN A 534 -21.81 27.76 9.42
C ASN A 534 -21.32 26.68 10.40
N GLY A 535 -20.09 26.77 10.85
CA GLY A 535 -19.54 25.87 11.86
C GLY A 535 -19.02 24.51 11.38
N LYS A 536 -19.15 24.12 10.07
CA LYS A 536 -18.68 22.83 9.53
C LYS A 536 -17.24 22.50 9.90
N SER A 537 -16.32 23.44 9.62
CA SER A 537 -14.87 23.21 9.86
C SER A 537 -14.58 23.09 11.35
N THR A 538 -15.21 23.92 12.20
CA THR A 538 -15.07 23.84 13.65
C THR A 538 -15.55 22.47 14.18
N PHE A 539 -16.72 22.01 13.70
CA PHE A 539 -17.26 20.70 14.04
C PHE A 539 -16.28 19.57 13.68
N LEU A 540 -15.82 19.52 12.43
CA LEU A 540 -14.90 18.47 11.99
C LEU A 540 -13.53 18.51 12.69
N ASP A 541 -13.00 19.70 12.94
CA ASP A 541 -11.72 19.86 13.65
C ASP A 541 -11.79 19.32 15.07
N ILE A 542 -12.85 19.63 15.81
CA ILE A 542 -13.04 19.13 17.18
C ILE A 542 -13.22 17.61 17.19
N ILE A 543 -14.04 17.08 16.29
CA ILE A 543 -14.21 15.61 16.19
C ILE A 543 -12.89 14.93 15.79
N ARG A 544 -12.13 15.50 14.85
CA ARG A 544 -10.81 14.97 14.48
C ARG A 544 -9.83 14.98 15.66
N ASP A 545 -9.83 16.05 16.45
CA ASP A 545 -9.00 16.15 17.66
C ASP A 545 -9.39 15.08 18.71
N VAL A 546 -10.69 14.73 18.83
CA VAL A 546 -11.15 13.60 19.68
C VAL A 546 -10.61 12.27 19.17
N PHE A 547 -10.58 12.04 17.85
CA PHE A 547 -10.17 10.76 17.28
C PHE A 547 -8.65 10.52 17.30
N GLY A 548 -7.84 11.56 17.29
CA GLY A 548 -6.37 11.47 17.34
C GLY A 548 -5.79 10.53 16.29
N ASP A 549 -5.08 9.48 16.70
CA ASP A 549 -4.46 8.48 15.79
C ASP A 549 -5.48 7.72 14.94
N TYR A 550 -6.75 7.71 15.32
CA TYR A 550 -7.83 7.08 14.54
C TYR A 550 -8.39 7.97 13.43
N ALA A 551 -7.95 9.23 13.34
CA ALA A 551 -8.34 10.16 12.29
C ALA A 551 -7.31 10.22 11.17
N ALA A 552 -7.77 10.35 9.94
CA ALA A 552 -6.96 10.62 8.76
C ALA A 552 -7.62 11.68 7.90
N ASN A 553 -6.83 12.39 7.09
CA ASN A 553 -7.33 13.33 6.11
C ASN A 553 -6.92 12.88 4.71
N ILE A 554 -7.82 13.04 3.73
CA ILE A 554 -7.55 12.77 2.31
C ILE A 554 -7.81 14.02 1.48
N GLN A 555 -7.07 14.13 0.39
CA GLN A 555 -7.35 15.15 -0.63
C GLN A 555 -8.66 14.81 -1.34
N PRO A 556 -9.52 15.80 -1.66
CA PRO A 556 -10.77 15.55 -2.38
C PRO A 556 -10.57 14.78 -3.69
N GLU A 557 -9.49 15.06 -4.42
CA GLU A 557 -9.12 14.43 -5.69
C GLU A 557 -8.92 12.93 -5.57
N THR A 558 -8.68 12.41 -4.35
CA THR A 558 -8.53 10.97 -4.12
C THR A 558 -9.82 10.21 -4.42
N ILE A 559 -10.97 10.80 -4.15
CA ILE A 559 -12.30 10.20 -4.33
C ILE A 559 -13.08 10.79 -5.51
N MET A 560 -12.47 11.70 -6.27
CA MET A 560 -13.05 12.28 -7.48
C MET A 560 -12.57 11.55 -8.73
N VAL A 561 -13.30 11.69 -9.83
CA VAL A 561 -12.88 11.16 -11.14
C VAL A 561 -11.67 11.94 -11.62
N LYS A 562 -10.54 11.26 -11.79
CA LYS A 562 -9.31 11.87 -12.34
C LYS A 562 -9.38 11.91 -13.86
N SER A 563 -8.97 13.02 -14.45
CA SER A 563 -8.90 13.17 -15.91
C SER A 563 -7.79 12.35 -16.58
N ASN A 564 -6.80 11.88 -15.82
CA ASN A 564 -5.68 11.06 -16.30
C ASN A 564 -5.57 9.76 -15.51
N THR A 565 -5.90 8.65 -16.16
CA THR A 565 -5.76 7.27 -15.67
C THR A 565 -4.35 6.74 -15.85
N GLY A 566 -3.38 7.33 -15.21
CA GLY A 566 -2.06 6.72 -15.11
C GLY A 566 -1.89 6.17 -13.70
N GLY A 567 -1.61 4.86 -13.57
CA GLY A 567 -1.47 4.09 -12.34
C GLY A 567 -0.57 4.70 -11.26
N ASN A 568 -0.98 5.83 -10.71
CA ASN A 568 -0.33 6.39 -9.55
C ASN A 568 -0.64 5.49 -8.35
N ALA A 569 0.40 5.12 -7.63
CA ALA A 569 0.26 4.43 -6.36
C ALA A 569 -0.79 5.15 -5.50
N ASN A 570 -1.84 4.42 -5.09
CA ASN A 570 -2.90 4.96 -4.22
C ASN A 570 -2.35 5.13 -2.78
N SER A 571 -1.25 5.88 -2.64
CA SER A 571 -0.58 6.13 -1.36
C SER A 571 -1.51 6.81 -0.36
N ASP A 572 -2.43 7.66 -0.86
CA ASP A 572 -3.44 8.32 -0.02
C ASP A 572 -4.42 7.30 0.57
N ILE A 573 -4.83 6.30 -0.21
CA ILE A 573 -5.68 5.21 0.27
C ILE A 573 -4.90 4.29 1.22
N ALA A 574 -3.62 4.04 0.96
CA ALA A 574 -2.77 3.21 1.83
C ALA A 574 -2.64 3.75 3.26
N ARG A 575 -2.72 5.07 3.43
CA ARG A 575 -2.68 5.75 4.75
C ARG A 575 -3.95 5.53 5.58
N LEU A 576 -5.05 5.11 4.96
CA LEU A 576 -6.35 4.96 5.63
C LEU A 576 -6.48 3.65 6.39
N LYS A 577 -5.54 2.71 6.24
CA LYS A 577 -5.57 1.44 6.98
C LYS A 577 -5.61 1.69 8.49
N GLY A 578 -6.62 1.14 9.15
CA GLY A 578 -6.84 1.28 10.59
C GLY A 578 -7.34 2.66 11.05
N ALA A 579 -7.60 3.60 10.13
CA ALA A 579 -8.36 4.81 10.46
C ALA A 579 -9.84 4.47 10.73
N ARG A 580 -10.53 5.31 11.49
CA ARG A 580 -11.98 5.23 11.75
C ARG A 580 -12.73 6.46 11.27
N LEU A 581 -12.11 7.61 11.36
CA LEU A 581 -12.56 8.86 10.79
C LEU A 581 -11.66 9.26 9.63
N VAL A 582 -12.24 9.43 8.45
CA VAL A 582 -11.52 10.02 7.31
C VAL A 582 -12.23 11.30 6.93
N THR A 583 -11.51 12.42 7.01
CA THR A 583 -12.03 13.72 6.63
C THR A 583 -11.53 14.13 5.24
N SER A 584 -12.37 14.84 4.49
CA SER A 584 -12.01 15.51 3.25
C SER A 584 -12.64 16.91 3.22
N VAL A 585 -11.94 17.88 2.68
CA VAL A 585 -12.38 19.28 2.70
C VAL A 585 -12.48 19.80 1.27
N GLU A 586 -13.57 20.47 1.01
CA GLU A 586 -13.90 21.26 -0.21
C GLU A 586 -13.32 20.74 -1.54
N PRO A 587 -14.03 19.87 -2.25
CA PRO A 587 -13.75 19.66 -3.67
C PRO A 587 -14.03 20.95 -4.47
N ASN A 588 -13.30 21.15 -5.56
CA ASN A 588 -13.60 22.22 -6.50
C ASN A 588 -15.02 22.08 -7.02
N GLU A 589 -15.63 23.21 -7.42
CA GLU A 589 -16.95 23.22 -8.06
C GLU A 589 -16.95 22.39 -9.36
N GLY A 590 -18.06 21.72 -9.64
CA GLY A 590 -18.22 20.92 -10.87
C GLY A 590 -17.47 19.60 -10.92
N VAL A 591 -16.77 19.19 -9.86
CA VAL A 591 -16.06 17.90 -9.84
C VAL A 591 -17.01 16.72 -9.62
N ARG A 592 -16.69 15.61 -10.27
CA ARG A 592 -17.48 14.38 -10.22
C ARG A 592 -16.88 13.36 -9.24
N ILE A 593 -17.74 12.77 -8.40
CA ILE A 593 -17.36 11.65 -7.52
C ILE A 593 -17.04 10.39 -8.34
N ASN A 594 -15.98 9.69 -7.95
CA ASN A 594 -15.75 8.31 -8.38
C ASN A 594 -16.66 7.38 -7.57
N GLU A 595 -17.84 7.10 -8.12
CA GLU A 595 -18.91 6.33 -7.46
C GLU A 595 -18.48 4.89 -7.15
N GLY A 596 -17.67 4.28 -8.02
CA GLY A 596 -17.12 2.94 -7.81
C GLY A 596 -16.20 2.91 -6.59
N LEU A 597 -15.27 3.86 -6.51
CA LEU A 597 -14.35 3.98 -5.38
C LEU A 597 -15.10 4.32 -4.08
N LEU A 598 -16.09 5.24 -4.12
CA LEU A 598 -16.89 5.55 -2.93
C LEU A 598 -17.65 4.33 -2.42
N LYS A 599 -18.23 3.51 -3.32
CA LYS A 599 -18.90 2.25 -2.95
C LYS A 599 -17.92 1.26 -2.31
N GLN A 600 -16.71 1.15 -2.83
CA GLN A 600 -15.65 0.29 -2.29
C GLN A 600 -15.17 0.79 -0.92
N LEU A 601 -14.90 2.09 -0.77
CA LEU A 601 -14.42 2.68 0.50
C LEU A 601 -15.46 2.67 1.62
N THR A 602 -16.75 2.61 1.30
CA THR A 602 -17.86 2.54 2.27
C THR A 602 -18.41 1.14 2.46
N GLY A 603 -17.94 0.18 1.68
CA GLY A 603 -18.36 -1.23 1.72
C GLY A 603 -17.48 -2.09 2.63
N ASP A 604 -17.75 -3.40 2.58
CA ASP A 604 -16.95 -4.45 3.25
C ASP A 604 -15.93 -5.10 2.28
N ASP A 605 -15.88 -4.64 1.03
CA ASP A 605 -14.98 -5.16 0.02
C ASP A 605 -13.53 -4.74 0.33
N PRO A 606 -12.54 -5.64 0.13
CA PRO A 606 -11.15 -5.27 0.29
C PRO A 606 -10.75 -4.21 -0.74
N VAL A 607 -9.91 -3.29 -0.31
CA VAL A 607 -9.34 -2.22 -1.12
C VAL A 607 -7.87 -2.49 -1.32
N THR A 608 -7.44 -2.58 -2.57
CA THR A 608 -6.03 -2.68 -2.92
C THR A 608 -5.38 -1.30 -2.86
N ALA A 609 -4.30 -1.19 -2.12
CA ALA A 609 -3.55 0.03 -1.97
C ALA A 609 -2.04 -0.24 -2.00
N ARG A 610 -1.27 0.76 -2.38
CA ARG A 610 0.18 0.68 -2.45
C ARG A 610 0.80 1.88 -1.77
N LYS A 611 1.68 1.64 -0.82
CA LYS A 611 2.55 2.70 -0.28
C LYS A 611 3.54 3.13 -1.37
N LEU A 612 3.94 4.38 -1.36
CA LEU A 612 5.00 4.84 -2.26
C LEU A 612 6.24 3.97 -2.06
N TYR A 613 6.74 3.37 -3.14
CA TYR A 613 7.86 2.40 -3.14
C TYR A 613 7.64 1.12 -2.29
N GLY A 614 6.39 0.84 -1.87
CA GLY A 614 6.02 -0.38 -1.15
C GLY A 614 5.37 -1.42 -2.07
N GLU A 615 5.17 -2.61 -1.52
CA GLU A 615 4.36 -3.65 -2.15
C GLU A 615 2.87 -3.30 -2.07
N GLU A 616 2.09 -3.81 -2.99
CA GLU A 616 0.63 -3.72 -2.93
C GLU A 616 0.13 -4.58 -1.77
N PHE A 617 -0.88 -4.09 -1.08
CA PHE A 617 -1.55 -4.82 -0.02
C PHE A 617 -3.04 -4.54 -0.06
N GLU A 618 -3.80 -5.47 0.46
CA GLU A 618 -5.25 -5.31 0.61
C GLU A 618 -5.60 -5.04 2.07
N PHE A 619 -6.62 -4.23 2.27
CA PHE A 619 -7.23 -4.04 3.58
C PHE A 619 -8.73 -3.78 3.44
N LYS A 620 -9.50 -4.17 4.44
CA LYS A 620 -10.91 -3.79 4.54
C LYS A 620 -11.03 -2.42 5.18
N PRO A 621 -11.84 -1.50 4.60
CA PRO A 621 -12.12 -0.22 5.23
C PRO A 621 -12.76 -0.40 6.61
N GLU A 622 -12.31 0.41 7.56
CA GLU A 622 -12.88 0.48 8.91
C GLU A 622 -13.35 1.90 9.26
N PHE A 623 -13.13 2.81 8.34
CA PHE A 623 -13.42 4.23 8.53
C PHE A 623 -14.78 4.63 7.96
N LYS A 624 -15.25 5.78 8.41
CA LYS A 624 -16.34 6.53 7.81
C LYS A 624 -15.79 7.81 7.20
N LEU A 625 -16.21 8.07 5.95
CA LEU A 625 -15.82 9.27 5.22
C LEU A 625 -16.74 10.43 5.61
N TRP A 626 -16.14 11.53 6.03
CA TRP A 626 -16.79 12.79 6.34
C TRP A 626 -16.24 13.89 5.42
N MET A 627 -17.07 14.40 4.54
CA MET A 627 -16.69 15.44 3.57
C MET A 627 -17.39 16.74 3.91
N ALA A 628 -16.63 17.82 4.16
CA ALA A 628 -17.18 19.17 4.20
C ALA A 628 -17.15 19.78 2.80
N THR A 629 -18.27 20.31 2.36
CA THR A 629 -18.36 20.91 1.02
C THR A 629 -19.31 22.11 1.00
N ASN A 630 -18.97 23.10 0.18
CA ASN A 630 -19.85 24.22 -0.16
C ASN A 630 -20.59 23.95 -1.48
N HIS A 631 -20.07 23.06 -2.32
CA HIS A 631 -20.65 22.67 -3.60
C HIS A 631 -20.94 21.16 -3.59
N LYS A 632 -22.13 20.80 -4.06
CA LYS A 632 -22.52 19.39 -4.16
C LYS A 632 -21.74 18.72 -5.29
N PRO A 633 -20.88 17.70 -5.04
CA PRO A 633 -20.15 17.01 -6.10
C PRO A 633 -21.09 16.34 -7.10
N ILE A 634 -20.71 16.28 -8.38
CA ILE A 634 -21.56 15.66 -9.40
C ILE A 634 -21.63 14.14 -9.22
N ILE A 635 -22.84 13.61 -9.12
CA ILE A 635 -23.17 12.19 -9.11
C ILE A 635 -24.02 11.88 -10.34
N ARG A 636 -23.51 11.03 -11.22
CA ARG A 636 -24.19 10.65 -12.48
C ARG A 636 -24.87 9.30 -12.41
N GLY A 637 -24.66 8.55 -11.34
CA GLY A 637 -25.32 7.26 -11.10
C GLY A 637 -26.75 7.44 -10.64
N THR A 638 -27.70 6.84 -11.36
CA THR A 638 -29.12 6.82 -10.98
C THR A 638 -29.45 5.64 -10.07
N ASP A 639 -28.48 4.71 -9.86
CA ASP A 639 -28.71 3.50 -9.07
C ASP A 639 -28.87 3.83 -7.57
N THR A 640 -29.74 3.07 -6.92
CA THR A 640 -30.01 3.22 -5.49
C THR A 640 -28.78 2.90 -4.63
N GLY A 641 -27.80 2.16 -5.17
CA GLY A 641 -26.61 1.73 -4.46
C GLY A 641 -25.69 2.88 -4.06
N ILE A 642 -25.57 3.94 -4.89
CA ILE A 642 -24.79 5.14 -4.53
C ILE A 642 -25.60 6.03 -3.58
N TRP A 643 -26.88 6.30 -3.89
CA TRP A 643 -27.68 7.26 -3.15
C TRP A 643 -27.98 6.83 -1.72
N ARG A 644 -28.14 5.54 -1.43
CA ARG A 644 -28.30 5.03 -0.06
C ARG A 644 -27.07 5.24 0.84
N ARG A 645 -25.90 5.48 0.21
CA ARG A 645 -24.65 5.69 0.93
C ARG A 645 -24.40 7.14 1.31
N ILE A 646 -25.10 8.06 0.68
CA ILE A 646 -24.88 9.50 0.87
C ILE A 646 -25.82 10.00 1.96
N HIS A 647 -25.23 10.45 3.06
CA HIS A 647 -25.94 11.10 4.14
C HIS A 647 -25.61 12.60 4.11
N MET A 648 -26.48 13.39 3.47
CA MET A 648 -26.29 14.83 3.32
C MET A 648 -26.78 15.54 4.58
N ILE A 649 -25.85 16.08 5.36
CA ILE A 649 -26.14 16.81 6.61
C ILE A 649 -26.16 18.29 6.28
N PRO A 650 -27.33 18.97 6.37
CA PRO A 650 -27.44 20.37 6.05
C PRO A 650 -26.93 21.27 7.17
N PHE A 651 -25.99 22.16 6.87
CA PHE A 651 -25.53 23.26 7.71
C PHE A 651 -26.12 24.56 7.15
N ILE A 652 -27.38 24.81 7.45
CA ILE A 652 -28.15 25.92 6.84
C ILE A 652 -27.97 27.24 7.58
N VAL A 653 -27.58 27.20 8.86
CA VAL A 653 -27.43 28.40 9.69
C VAL A 653 -26.14 29.13 9.30
N GLN A 654 -26.26 30.38 8.95
CA GLN A 654 -25.13 31.30 8.79
C GLN A 654 -24.92 32.09 10.09
N ILE A 655 -23.73 31.98 10.69
CA ILE A 655 -23.39 32.68 11.90
C ILE A 655 -23.04 34.14 11.54
N PRO A 656 -23.80 35.15 12.01
CA PRO A 656 -23.51 36.55 11.76
C PRO A 656 -22.12 36.94 12.29
N GLU A 657 -21.45 37.87 11.64
CA GLU A 657 -20.07 38.25 11.96
C GLU A 657 -19.92 38.75 13.41
N GLU A 658 -20.94 39.41 13.92
CA GLU A 658 -21.02 39.95 15.30
C GLU A 658 -21.13 38.84 16.36
N LYS A 659 -21.60 37.65 15.98
CA LYS A 659 -21.74 36.48 16.86
C LYS A 659 -20.57 35.50 16.76
N VAL A 660 -19.60 35.77 15.88
CA VAL A 660 -18.45 34.88 15.71
C VAL A 660 -17.54 34.94 16.93
N ASP A 661 -17.54 33.89 17.73
CA ASP A 661 -16.59 33.73 18.85
C ASP A 661 -15.24 33.22 18.33
N LYS A 662 -14.26 34.11 18.23
CA LYS A 662 -12.88 33.78 17.80
C LYS A 662 -12.19 32.76 18.72
N ASN A 663 -12.64 32.65 19.97
CA ASN A 663 -12.10 31.73 20.97
C ASN A 663 -12.90 30.45 21.10
N LEU A 664 -13.95 30.23 20.29
CA LEU A 664 -14.83 29.07 20.38
C LEU A 664 -14.05 27.78 20.36
N LYS A 665 -13.12 27.60 19.41
CA LYS A 665 -12.31 26.37 19.30
C LYS A 665 -11.50 26.08 20.57
N HIS A 666 -10.98 27.11 21.23
CA HIS A 666 -10.25 26.96 22.50
C HIS A 666 -11.21 26.55 23.63
N LYS A 667 -12.41 27.15 23.69
CA LYS A 667 -13.44 26.79 24.69
C LYS A 667 -13.91 25.34 24.51
N LEU A 668 -14.15 24.90 23.27
CA LEU A 668 -14.51 23.52 22.96
C LEU A 668 -13.40 22.54 23.30
N LYS A 669 -12.13 22.90 23.09
CA LYS A 669 -10.99 22.07 23.49
C LYS A 669 -10.87 21.88 25.01
N ALA A 670 -11.39 22.78 25.81
CA ALA A 670 -11.44 22.60 27.25
C ALA A 670 -12.48 21.54 27.69
N GLU A 671 -13.44 21.22 26.83
CA GLU A 671 -14.50 20.23 27.10
C GLU A 671 -14.27 18.87 26.38
N MET A 672 -13.04 18.60 25.90
CA MET A 672 -12.77 17.43 25.06
C MET A 672 -13.20 16.10 25.69
N THR A 673 -13.00 15.92 27.00
CA THR A 673 -13.42 14.73 27.75
C THR A 673 -14.94 14.55 27.70
N GLY A 674 -15.72 15.63 27.88
CA GLY A 674 -17.18 15.61 27.76
C GLY A 674 -17.65 15.37 26.32
N ILE A 675 -16.97 15.97 25.32
CA ILE A 675 -17.26 15.74 23.91
C ILE A 675 -17.00 14.27 23.55
N PHE A 676 -15.91 13.71 24.05
CA PHE A 676 -15.60 12.29 23.82
C PHE A 676 -16.66 11.38 24.46
N LYS A 677 -17.10 11.68 25.68
CA LYS A 677 -18.24 10.97 26.31
C LYS A 677 -19.49 11.08 25.44
N TRP A 678 -19.82 12.27 24.96
CA TRP A 678 -20.96 12.49 24.06
C TRP A 678 -20.87 11.61 22.79
N CYS A 679 -19.66 11.44 22.22
CA CYS A 679 -19.42 10.53 21.11
C CYS A 679 -19.66 9.05 21.50
N VAL A 680 -19.22 8.63 22.68
CA VAL A 680 -19.42 7.27 23.20
C VAL A 680 -20.89 6.99 23.46
N ASP A 681 -21.62 7.93 24.07
CA ASP A 681 -23.08 7.85 24.25
C ASP A 681 -23.78 7.69 22.89
N GLY A 682 -23.32 8.42 21.87
CA GLY A 682 -23.79 8.27 20.50
C GLY A 682 -23.55 6.87 19.92
N CYS A 683 -22.41 6.26 20.23
CA CYS A 683 -22.11 4.89 19.83
C CYS A 683 -23.06 3.87 20.47
N LEU A 684 -23.34 4.01 21.75
CA LEU A 684 -24.29 3.16 22.47
C LEU A 684 -25.73 3.35 21.96
N MET A 685 -26.13 4.59 21.64
CA MET A 685 -27.42 4.88 21.00
C MET A 685 -27.53 4.26 19.61
N TRP A 686 -26.50 4.40 18.78
CA TRP A 686 -26.48 3.78 17.46
C TRP A 686 -26.67 2.26 17.51
N GLN A 687 -25.99 1.58 18.43
CA GLN A 687 -26.14 0.13 18.59
C GLN A 687 -27.56 -0.32 18.95
N ARG A 688 -28.29 0.50 19.69
CA ARG A 688 -29.69 0.21 20.10
C ARG A 688 -30.71 0.55 19.01
N GLU A 689 -30.51 1.67 18.30
CA GLU A 689 -31.53 2.30 17.46
C GLU A 689 -31.20 2.23 15.95
N GLY A 690 -29.94 1.94 15.59
CA GLY A 690 -29.44 2.08 14.23
C GLY A 690 -29.28 3.54 13.78
N LEU A 691 -28.74 3.72 12.60
CA LEU A 691 -28.47 5.03 11.99
C LEU A 691 -29.63 5.46 11.08
N LYS A 692 -30.82 5.65 11.63
CA LYS A 692 -31.99 6.12 10.87
C LYS A 692 -31.86 7.61 10.56
N MET A 693 -31.93 7.97 9.27
CA MET A 693 -31.86 9.36 8.81
C MET A 693 -33.11 10.15 9.28
N PRO A 694 -32.93 11.33 9.91
CA PRO A 694 -34.04 12.23 10.20
C PRO A 694 -34.55 12.92 8.93
N LYS A 695 -35.70 13.59 9.03
CA LYS A 695 -36.34 14.27 7.90
C LYS A 695 -35.40 15.26 7.20
N ALA A 696 -34.67 16.07 7.96
CA ALA A 696 -33.73 17.05 7.41
C ALA A 696 -32.68 16.42 6.48
N VAL A 697 -32.10 15.27 6.87
CA VAL A 697 -31.12 14.54 6.05
C VAL A 697 -31.78 13.89 4.84
N LEU A 698 -32.96 13.26 5.02
CA LEU A 698 -33.71 12.64 3.92
C LEU A 698 -34.10 13.65 2.84
N ASP A 699 -34.60 14.82 3.25
CA ASP A 699 -35.00 15.87 2.33
C ASP A 699 -33.79 16.46 1.58
N SER A 700 -32.67 16.68 2.27
CA SER A 700 -31.42 17.12 1.64
C SER A 700 -30.86 16.11 0.62
N VAL A 701 -30.97 14.81 0.91
CA VAL A 701 -30.55 13.75 -0.06
C VAL A 701 -31.50 13.72 -1.25
N ARG A 702 -32.83 13.88 -1.06
CA ARG A 702 -33.80 13.93 -2.15
C ARG A 702 -33.59 15.14 -3.05
N GLU A 703 -33.37 16.31 -2.45
CA GLU A 703 -33.04 17.52 -3.19
C GLU A 703 -31.76 17.37 -4.00
N TYR A 704 -30.69 16.89 -3.38
CA TYR A 704 -29.43 16.62 -4.08
C TYR A 704 -29.61 15.65 -5.25
N ARG A 705 -30.37 14.58 -5.06
CA ARG A 705 -30.65 13.60 -6.12
C ARG A 705 -31.44 14.24 -7.28
N ARG A 706 -32.41 15.13 -6.95
CA ARG A 706 -33.19 15.86 -7.96
C ARG A 706 -32.30 16.81 -8.77
N GLU A 707 -31.42 17.57 -8.12
CA GLU A 707 -30.45 18.45 -8.80
C GLU A 707 -29.49 17.70 -9.74
N MET A 708 -29.16 16.46 -9.41
CA MET A 708 -28.27 15.62 -10.25
C MET A 708 -29.02 14.88 -11.37
N ASP A 709 -30.35 14.97 -11.44
CA ASP A 709 -31.18 14.32 -12.45
C ASP A 709 -31.36 15.22 -13.68
N VAL A 710 -30.32 15.25 -14.52
CA VAL A 710 -30.30 16.02 -15.78
C VAL A 710 -31.49 15.68 -16.71
N ILE A 711 -32.01 14.43 -16.65
CA ILE A 711 -33.16 14.04 -17.47
C ILE A 711 -34.46 14.67 -16.96
N SER A 712 -34.65 14.72 -15.63
CA SER A 712 -35.81 15.39 -15.07
C SER A 712 -35.79 16.89 -15.36
N ALA A 713 -34.62 17.53 -15.25
CA ALA A 713 -34.45 18.95 -15.60
C ALA A 713 -34.80 19.23 -17.10
N PHE A 714 -34.32 18.36 -18.01
CA PHE A 714 -34.68 18.46 -19.43
C PHE A 714 -36.19 18.29 -19.65
N ILE A 715 -36.82 17.31 -18.95
CA ILE A 715 -38.26 17.07 -19.08
C ILE A 715 -39.06 18.28 -18.59
N GLU A 716 -38.68 18.85 -17.43
CA GLU A 716 -39.34 20.04 -16.88
C GLU A 716 -39.22 21.26 -17.78
N ASP A 717 -38.07 21.45 -18.47
CA ASP A 717 -37.79 22.63 -19.30
C ASP A 717 -38.33 22.51 -20.76
N LYS A 718 -38.20 21.34 -21.38
CA LYS A 718 -38.47 21.16 -22.82
C LYS A 718 -39.60 20.19 -23.14
N CYS A 719 -40.22 19.56 -22.14
CA CYS A 719 -41.26 18.58 -22.39
C CYS A 719 -42.55 18.89 -21.63
N GLN A 720 -43.66 18.42 -22.15
CA GLN A 720 -44.94 18.35 -21.46
C GLN A 720 -45.38 16.92 -21.27
N ILE A 721 -46.06 16.68 -20.15
CA ILE A 721 -46.59 15.35 -19.84
C ILE A 721 -47.84 15.09 -20.72
N GLY A 722 -47.80 13.98 -21.43
CA GLY A 722 -48.87 13.61 -22.40
C GLY A 722 -48.36 13.56 -23.83
N GLY A 723 -49.11 12.89 -24.68
CA GLY A 723 -48.73 12.69 -26.09
C GLY A 723 -47.67 11.62 -26.32
N ASN A 724 -47.13 11.61 -27.52
CA ASN A 724 -46.11 10.65 -27.97
C ASN A 724 -45.00 11.36 -28.72
N VAL A 725 -43.77 11.01 -28.50
CA VAL A 725 -42.60 11.56 -29.21
C VAL A 725 -41.66 10.45 -29.67
N GLN A 726 -41.14 10.59 -30.88
CA GLN A 726 -40.14 9.66 -31.40
C GLN A 726 -38.80 9.79 -30.63
N SER A 727 -38.20 8.66 -30.27
CA SER A 727 -36.97 8.61 -29.47
C SER A 727 -35.81 9.39 -30.06
N SER A 728 -35.65 9.39 -31.39
CA SER A 728 -34.59 10.15 -32.07
C SER A 728 -34.81 11.68 -31.99
N VAL A 729 -36.08 12.13 -32.12
CA VAL A 729 -36.45 13.54 -32.01
C VAL A 729 -36.23 14.05 -30.58
N LEU A 730 -36.68 13.28 -29.60
CA LEU A 730 -36.50 13.58 -28.18
C LEU A 730 -35.03 13.64 -27.80
N TYR A 731 -34.20 12.70 -28.31
CA TYR A 731 -32.75 12.70 -28.07
C TYR A 731 -32.04 13.89 -28.72
N ALA A 732 -32.48 14.31 -29.91
CA ALA A 732 -31.92 15.52 -30.56
C ALA A 732 -32.22 16.77 -29.73
N ALA A 733 -33.46 16.96 -29.28
CA ALA A 733 -33.85 18.06 -28.39
C ALA A 733 -33.05 18.04 -27.06
N TYR A 734 -32.90 16.87 -26.44
CA TYR A 734 -32.06 16.71 -25.25
C TYR A 734 -30.60 17.10 -25.53
N SER A 735 -30.06 16.71 -26.67
CA SER A 735 -28.66 16.99 -27.01
C SER A 735 -28.40 18.50 -27.16
N SER A 736 -29.32 19.21 -27.83
CA SER A 736 -29.24 20.69 -27.96
C SER A 736 -29.42 21.38 -26.61
N TRP A 737 -30.42 20.97 -25.84
CA TRP A 737 -30.66 21.52 -24.51
C TRP A 737 -29.47 21.31 -23.56
N ALA A 738 -28.85 20.12 -23.57
CA ALA A 738 -27.69 19.83 -22.75
C ALA A 738 -26.46 20.68 -23.14
N GLU A 739 -26.28 20.97 -24.43
CA GLU A 739 -25.20 21.81 -24.93
C GLU A 739 -25.45 23.28 -24.55
N GLU A 740 -26.67 23.80 -24.72
CA GLU A 740 -27.10 25.17 -24.37
C GLU A 740 -26.95 25.47 -22.87
N ASN A 741 -27.25 24.45 -22.01
CA ASN A 741 -27.21 24.61 -20.56
C ASN A 741 -25.87 24.10 -19.94
N ASN A 742 -24.87 23.80 -20.78
CA ASN A 742 -23.59 23.21 -20.33
C ASN A 742 -23.73 21.97 -19.46
N GLU A 743 -24.78 21.19 -19.76
CA GLU A 743 -25.09 19.93 -19.03
C GLU A 743 -24.46 18.71 -19.70
N TYR A 744 -24.40 17.61 -18.94
CA TYR A 744 -23.84 16.37 -19.45
C TYR A 744 -24.70 15.75 -20.54
N ARG A 745 -24.17 15.73 -21.77
CA ARG A 745 -24.78 15.02 -22.90
C ARG A 745 -24.57 13.51 -22.77
N MET A 746 -25.63 12.77 -22.43
CA MET A 746 -25.62 11.31 -22.42
C MET A 746 -25.55 10.75 -23.83
N SER A 747 -25.03 9.52 -23.99
CA SER A 747 -25.19 8.80 -25.26
C SER A 747 -26.67 8.45 -25.51
N ALA A 748 -27.06 8.29 -26.78
CA ALA A 748 -28.44 7.94 -27.14
C ALA A 748 -28.93 6.66 -26.45
N THR A 749 -28.05 5.67 -26.28
CA THR A 749 -28.37 4.43 -25.57
C THR A 749 -28.69 4.68 -24.11
N LYS A 750 -27.85 5.45 -23.41
CA LYS A 750 -28.04 5.76 -21.98
C LYS A 750 -29.29 6.63 -21.78
N PHE A 751 -29.47 7.66 -22.61
CA PHE A 751 -30.68 8.49 -22.62
C PHE A 751 -31.95 7.62 -22.79
N GLY A 752 -31.93 6.72 -23.77
CA GLY A 752 -33.05 5.83 -24.03
C GLY A 752 -33.38 4.86 -22.87
N LEU A 753 -32.35 4.43 -22.10
CA LEU A 753 -32.58 3.63 -20.89
C LEU A 753 -33.19 4.47 -19.77
N GLU A 754 -32.77 5.71 -19.59
CA GLU A 754 -33.31 6.60 -18.55
C GLU A 754 -34.74 7.05 -18.87
N MET A 755 -35.05 7.32 -20.14
CA MET A 755 -36.42 7.63 -20.57
C MET A 755 -37.37 6.44 -20.42
N ALA A 756 -36.89 5.22 -20.70
CA ALA A 756 -37.70 4.00 -20.56
C ALA A 756 -38.06 3.65 -19.09
N LYS A 757 -37.30 4.21 -18.08
CA LYS A 757 -37.68 4.10 -16.67
C LYS A 757 -38.82 5.02 -16.26
N ARG A 758 -39.10 6.08 -17.04
CA ARG A 758 -40.05 7.14 -16.73
C ARG A 758 -41.32 7.07 -17.62
N PHE A 759 -41.14 6.63 -18.87
CA PHE A 759 -42.17 6.61 -19.86
C PHE A 759 -42.23 5.23 -20.59
N GLU A 760 -43.43 4.87 -21.00
CA GLU A 760 -43.63 3.62 -21.75
C GLU A 760 -42.97 3.70 -23.12
N LYS A 761 -42.16 2.68 -23.45
CA LYS A 761 -41.44 2.60 -24.72
C LYS A 761 -42.24 1.75 -25.70
N ILE A 762 -42.72 2.32 -26.81
CA ILE A 762 -43.49 1.68 -27.85
C ILE A 762 -42.63 1.51 -29.09
N LYS A 763 -42.66 0.30 -29.68
CA LYS A 763 -42.00 0.01 -30.96
C LYS A 763 -43.05 -0.17 -32.04
N THR A 764 -42.98 0.64 -33.10
CA THR A 764 -43.90 0.51 -34.23
C THR A 764 -43.54 -0.66 -35.15
N SER A 765 -44.47 -1.06 -36.04
CA SER A 765 -44.24 -2.11 -37.04
C SER A 765 -43.08 -1.78 -37.99
N LYS A 766 -42.77 -0.51 -38.19
CA LYS A 766 -41.60 -0.04 -38.97
C LYS A 766 -40.29 0.05 -38.18
N GLY A 767 -40.27 -0.47 -36.95
CA GLY A 767 -39.05 -0.49 -36.10
C GLY A 767 -38.72 0.82 -35.39
N GLN A 768 -39.50 1.87 -35.54
CA GLN A 768 -39.32 3.15 -34.86
C GLN A 768 -39.73 3.04 -33.39
N ILE A 769 -38.97 3.74 -32.52
CA ILE A 769 -39.20 3.78 -31.08
C ILE A 769 -39.86 5.10 -30.71
N PHE A 770 -40.92 5.05 -29.94
CA PHE A 770 -41.64 6.17 -29.37
C PHE A 770 -41.69 6.07 -27.84
N TYR A 771 -41.80 7.20 -27.15
CA TYR A 771 -42.14 7.27 -25.74
C TYR A 771 -43.58 7.81 -25.62
N ASN A 772 -44.41 7.06 -24.91
CA ASN A 772 -45.82 7.40 -24.63
C ASN A 772 -45.87 8.15 -23.27
N GLY A 773 -46.69 9.19 -23.19
CA GLY A 773 -46.88 10.02 -22.00
C GLY A 773 -45.94 11.20 -21.90
N VAL A 774 -45.17 11.52 -22.94
CA VAL A 774 -44.32 12.70 -23.05
C VAL A 774 -44.30 13.24 -24.49
N SER A 775 -44.28 14.55 -24.65
CA SER A 775 -44.05 15.24 -25.90
C SER A 775 -43.21 16.50 -25.67
N LEU A 776 -42.56 17.00 -26.72
CA LEU A 776 -41.84 18.28 -26.64
C LEU A 776 -42.84 19.43 -26.57
N ILE A 777 -42.51 20.45 -25.80
CA ILE A 777 -43.23 21.72 -25.83
C ILE A 777 -42.92 22.33 -27.20
N ASN A 778 -43.94 22.51 -28.02
CA ASN A 778 -43.79 23.23 -29.29
C ASN A 778 -43.52 24.70 -28.98
N GLU A 779 -42.37 25.21 -29.39
CA GLU A 779 -42.08 26.66 -29.44
C GLU A 779 -42.97 27.36 -30.47
#